data_4f6080452ef5e8f4a5ea326a218c4e4e
#
_entry.id   4f6080452ef5e8f4a5ea326a218c4e4e
#
_cell.length_a   1.000
_cell.length_b   1.000
_cell.length_c   1.000
_cell.angle_alpha   90.00
_cell.angle_beta   90.00
_cell.angle_gamma   90.00
#
_symmetry.space_group_name_H-M   'P 1'
#
loop_
_entity.id
_entity.type
_entity.pdbx_description
1 polymer ?
#
loop_
_entity_poly.entity_id
_entity_poly.type
_entity_poly.pdbx_seq_one_letter_code
_entity_poly.pdbx_strand_id
1 'polypeptide(L)'
;MATTFEHDSERLPLNAFAEKAYLDYAMYVILDRALPHVGDGLKPVQRRIVYAMSELGLSAASKPKKAARTVGDVIGKFHPHGDSACYEAMVIMAQPFTYRYPLVDGHGNWGTADDPKSFAAMRYTESRLTAYAATLLSELGQGTVEWQPNFDGTLDEPETLPARLPNVLLNGGTGIAVGMATDIPPHNVREVVGATIHLLNNPDADVDALIEHLPAPDFPTGAEIITPAAEIRQLYATGNGQIRVRATYTVEAGEVVINELPYQTSGAKVLEQIAGQMSAKKLPMVSDLRDESDHENPTRLVIVPRSNRVDIEAMMAHLFATTGLEKNVRVNLNMIGLDGAPRVKNLRELLSEWLAYRTTTVTRRLEYRLDAVTDRLHILEGLLVAYLNIDEVIHIIRTEDEPKSVLMDRFAITGVQADAILNLRLRHLMKLEEFKIRGEQGELEAERAELEATLGSKARLNRLIADELAADAEAYGDERRSALVERNQARALSEADLMPSENITVVLSREGWIRSAKGHDVDAAGMNYRTGDDYLAAASGRSNDTLIVLDSAGRSYSLAAHRLPSARGQGEPLTGSLSPADGARFVGMAIGGETLTCVLASTAGHGFAVPLSDMASKQKSGKATLTPGKGATALAPTTVAGDDPEVCVVTTAGQLLCLALEELPQLTKGKGNKLIALKAGEAVIAIQAVSSAQTLVIHSGKRHMTLGPAERDAYRGPRASRGKRLPRGFTQVQRLSRQS
;
A
#
# COMPACT_ATOMS: atom_id res chain seq x y z
N MET A 1 -63.73 -10.45 -43.11
CA MET A 1 -62.60 -9.53 -43.30
C MET A 1 -61.70 -9.67 -42.11
N ALA A 2 -60.58 -10.37 -42.28
CA ALA A 2 -59.55 -10.52 -41.24
C ALA A 2 -58.61 -9.33 -41.37
N THR A 3 -58.61 -8.43 -40.42
CA THR A 3 -57.62 -7.34 -40.30
C THR A 3 -56.30 -7.95 -39.87
N THR A 4 -55.39 -8.15 -40.83
CA THR A 4 -54.00 -8.40 -40.56
C THR A 4 -53.38 -7.16 -39.92
N PHE A 5 -53.10 -7.24 -38.63
CA PHE A 5 -52.16 -6.29 -38.02
C PHE A 5 -50.77 -6.61 -38.58
N GLU A 6 -50.31 -5.78 -39.52
CA GLU A 6 -48.86 -5.70 -39.86
C GLU A 6 -48.16 -5.20 -38.63
N HIS A 7 -47.52 -6.06 -37.88
CA HIS A 7 -46.50 -5.67 -36.91
C HIS A 7 -45.32 -5.10 -37.70
N ASP A 8 -45.17 -3.82 -37.62
CA ASP A 8 -43.96 -3.10 -38.07
C ASP A 8 -42.78 -3.56 -37.23
N SER A 9 -42.26 -4.76 -37.59
CA SER A 9 -41.11 -5.36 -36.90
C SER A 9 -39.85 -4.89 -37.59
N GLU A 10 -39.11 -4.00 -36.95
CA GLU A 10 -37.79 -3.59 -37.37
C GLU A 10 -36.83 -4.80 -37.29
N ARG A 11 -36.27 -5.20 -38.43
CA ARG A 11 -35.31 -6.33 -38.53
C ARG A 11 -33.89 -5.74 -38.57
N LEU A 12 -33.19 -5.81 -37.43
CA LEU A 12 -31.77 -5.46 -37.33
C LEU A 12 -30.91 -6.74 -37.35
N PRO A 13 -29.75 -6.73 -38.03
CA PRO A 13 -28.76 -7.81 -37.92
C PRO A 13 -28.33 -7.96 -36.45
N LEU A 14 -28.21 -9.21 -35.97
CA LEU A 14 -27.87 -9.50 -34.58
C LEU A 14 -26.56 -8.82 -34.12
N ASN A 15 -25.54 -8.77 -35.01
CA ASN A 15 -24.29 -8.10 -34.73
C ASN A 15 -24.45 -6.60 -34.52
N ALA A 16 -25.22 -5.91 -35.38
CA ALA A 16 -25.48 -4.48 -35.23
C ALA A 16 -26.31 -4.15 -33.98
N PHE A 17 -27.29 -4.99 -33.66
CA PHE A 17 -28.06 -4.87 -32.41
C PHE A 17 -27.19 -5.07 -31.18
N ALA A 18 -26.36 -6.14 -31.16
CA ALA A 18 -25.48 -6.45 -30.05
C ALA A 18 -24.40 -5.37 -29.84
N GLU A 19 -23.83 -4.86 -30.93
CA GLU A 19 -22.82 -3.78 -30.87
C GLU A 19 -23.44 -2.49 -30.28
N LYS A 20 -24.61 -2.07 -30.77
CA LYS A 20 -25.30 -0.90 -30.27
C LYS A 20 -25.70 -1.06 -28.79
N ALA A 21 -26.35 -2.17 -28.45
CA ALA A 21 -26.79 -2.44 -27.10
C ALA A 21 -25.62 -2.50 -26.09
N TYR A 22 -24.46 -3.08 -26.53
CA TYR A 22 -23.28 -3.11 -25.69
C TYR A 22 -22.64 -1.73 -25.54
N LEU A 23 -22.61 -0.91 -26.60
CA LEU A 23 -22.11 0.46 -26.53
C LEU A 23 -22.98 1.32 -25.59
N ASP A 24 -24.31 1.27 -25.76
CA ASP A 24 -25.25 2.01 -24.92
C ASP A 24 -25.11 1.59 -23.44
N TYR A 25 -24.99 0.28 -23.18
CA TYR A 25 -24.74 -0.24 -21.84
C TYR A 25 -23.38 0.24 -21.29
N ALA A 26 -22.32 0.19 -22.09
CA ALA A 26 -20.98 0.64 -21.68
C ALA A 26 -20.98 2.15 -21.33
N MET A 27 -21.59 2.97 -22.17
CA MET A 27 -21.75 4.40 -21.93
C MET A 27 -22.51 4.67 -20.62
N TYR A 28 -23.64 3.99 -20.43
CA TYR A 28 -24.42 4.10 -19.19
C TYR A 28 -23.59 3.70 -17.94
N VAL A 29 -22.87 2.58 -17.99
CA VAL A 29 -22.06 2.12 -16.84
C VAL A 29 -20.92 3.08 -16.54
N ILE A 30 -20.32 3.71 -17.54
CA ILE A 30 -19.24 4.67 -17.38
C ILE A 30 -19.77 5.99 -16.81
N LEU A 31 -20.78 6.59 -17.46
CA LEU A 31 -21.19 7.96 -17.19
C LEU A 31 -22.19 8.06 -16.03
N ASP A 32 -23.06 7.06 -15.87
CA ASP A 32 -24.21 7.15 -14.93
C ASP A 32 -24.20 6.05 -13.82
N ARG A 33 -23.07 5.38 -13.59
CA ARG A 33 -22.99 4.36 -12.53
C ARG A 33 -21.66 4.30 -11.79
N ALA A 34 -20.54 4.10 -12.49
CA ALA A 34 -19.31 3.62 -11.87
C ALA A 34 -18.34 4.74 -11.48
N LEU A 35 -18.27 5.83 -12.24
CA LEU A 35 -17.30 6.89 -12.03
C LEU A 35 -17.89 8.06 -11.26
N PRO A 36 -17.12 8.68 -10.33
CA PRO A 36 -17.53 9.93 -9.69
C PRO A 36 -17.32 11.13 -10.62
N HIS A 37 -18.09 12.20 -10.41
CA HIS A 37 -17.91 13.47 -11.09
C HIS A 37 -16.86 14.34 -10.36
N VAL A 38 -16.01 15.06 -11.08
CA VAL A 38 -14.93 15.88 -10.50
C VAL A 38 -15.48 16.97 -9.57
N GLY A 39 -16.64 17.56 -9.88
CA GLY A 39 -17.22 18.67 -9.14
C GLY A 39 -17.63 18.29 -7.72
N ASP A 40 -18.41 17.25 -7.54
CA ASP A 40 -18.95 16.83 -6.24
C ASP A 40 -18.37 15.52 -5.68
N GLY A 41 -17.57 14.79 -6.48
CA GLY A 41 -16.93 13.55 -6.06
C GLY A 41 -17.89 12.37 -5.86
N LEU A 42 -19.12 12.46 -6.35
CA LEU A 42 -20.17 11.48 -6.12
C LEU A 42 -20.50 10.71 -7.40
N LYS A 43 -20.85 9.44 -7.19
CA LYS A 43 -21.56 8.66 -8.20
C LYS A 43 -23.05 9.03 -8.21
N PRO A 44 -23.79 8.79 -9.31
CA PRO A 44 -25.20 9.15 -9.38
C PRO A 44 -26.06 8.62 -8.22
N VAL A 45 -25.90 7.37 -7.83
CA VAL A 45 -26.66 6.81 -6.69
C VAL A 45 -26.35 7.52 -5.37
N GLN A 46 -25.10 7.89 -5.14
CA GLN A 46 -24.66 8.60 -3.93
C GLN A 46 -25.24 10.02 -3.89
N ARG A 47 -25.18 10.74 -5.01
CA ARG A 47 -25.76 12.07 -5.18
C ARG A 47 -27.26 12.06 -4.91
N ARG A 48 -27.99 11.10 -5.49
CA ARG A 48 -29.42 10.91 -5.31
C ARG A 48 -29.79 10.58 -3.86
N ILE A 49 -28.95 9.79 -3.15
CA ILE A 49 -29.17 9.52 -1.71
C ILE A 49 -29.01 10.81 -0.89
N VAL A 50 -27.93 11.55 -1.09
CA VAL A 50 -27.66 12.80 -0.34
C VAL A 50 -28.76 13.84 -0.63
N TYR A 51 -29.16 13.98 -1.89
CA TYR A 51 -30.22 14.90 -2.30
C TYR A 51 -31.58 14.49 -1.70
N ALA A 52 -31.97 13.23 -1.80
CA ALA A 52 -33.25 12.75 -1.23
C ALA A 52 -33.28 12.92 0.30
N MET A 53 -32.17 12.69 0.99
CA MET A 53 -32.08 12.95 2.43
C MET A 53 -32.25 14.43 2.77
N SER A 54 -31.76 15.33 1.93
CA SER A 54 -31.97 16.78 2.05
C SER A 54 -33.43 17.15 1.88
N GLU A 55 -34.09 16.64 0.84
CA GLU A 55 -35.53 16.85 0.60
C GLU A 55 -36.42 16.32 1.73
N LEU A 56 -36.01 15.21 2.37
CA LEU A 56 -36.67 14.66 3.55
C LEU A 56 -36.42 15.45 4.85
N GLY A 57 -35.61 16.53 4.80
CA GLY A 57 -35.22 17.33 5.96
C GLY A 57 -34.35 16.58 6.96
N LEU A 58 -33.57 15.59 6.51
CA LEU A 58 -32.70 14.76 7.37
C LEU A 58 -31.33 15.41 7.56
N SER A 59 -31.30 16.66 8.01
CA SER A 59 -30.05 17.36 8.35
C SER A 59 -29.38 16.77 9.60
N ALA A 60 -28.14 17.14 9.85
CA ALA A 60 -27.39 16.70 11.04
C ALA A 60 -28.09 17.05 12.38
N ALA A 61 -28.85 18.12 12.42
CA ALA A 61 -29.62 18.53 13.60
C ALA A 61 -30.97 17.83 13.74
N SER A 62 -31.44 17.13 12.71
CA SER A 62 -32.74 16.46 12.71
C SER A 62 -32.70 15.12 13.46
N LYS A 63 -33.86 14.60 13.84
CA LYS A 63 -33.97 13.22 14.35
C LYS A 63 -33.75 12.24 13.21
N PRO A 64 -32.94 11.18 13.39
CA PRO A 64 -32.76 10.16 12.39
C PRO A 64 -34.10 9.46 12.08
N LYS A 65 -34.21 8.98 10.85
CA LYS A 65 -35.37 8.22 10.35
C LYS A 65 -34.92 6.84 9.89
N LYS A 66 -35.86 5.89 9.81
CA LYS A 66 -35.59 4.56 9.27
C LYS A 66 -34.95 4.66 7.89
N ALA A 67 -33.82 3.95 7.68
CA ALA A 67 -33.11 3.96 6.41
C ALA A 67 -34.00 3.52 5.21
N ALA A 68 -34.95 2.62 5.46
CA ALA A 68 -35.94 2.21 4.49
C ALA A 68 -36.78 3.36 3.91
N ARG A 69 -36.98 4.46 4.67
CA ARG A 69 -37.66 5.66 4.14
C ARG A 69 -36.82 6.37 3.11
N THR A 70 -35.56 6.61 3.40
CA THR A 70 -34.63 7.24 2.43
C THR A 70 -34.49 6.39 1.18
N VAL A 71 -34.25 5.08 1.34
CA VAL A 71 -34.15 4.14 0.20
C VAL A 71 -35.43 4.17 -0.65
N GLY A 72 -36.62 4.12 -0.02
CA GLY A 72 -37.90 4.20 -0.73
C GLY A 72 -38.06 5.48 -1.54
N ASP A 73 -37.70 6.64 -0.97
CA ASP A 73 -37.76 7.93 -1.69
C ASP A 73 -36.75 7.98 -2.85
N VAL A 74 -35.54 7.47 -2.65
CA VAL A 74 -34.49 7.43 -3.70
C VAL A 74 -34.94 6.59 -4.89
N ILE A 75 -35.37 5.36 -4.66
CA ILE A 75 -35.77 4.46 -5.76
C ILE A 75 -37.08 4.85 -6.40
N GLY A 76 -37.98 5.45 -5.63
CA GLY A 76 -39.29 5.88 -6.12
C GLY A 76 -39.26 7.17 -6.91
N LYS A 77 -38.29 8.07 -6.67
CA LYS A 77 -38.23 9.40 -7.27
C LYS A 77 -37.08 9.60 -8.23
N PHE A 78 -35.89 9.04 -7.96
CA PHE A 78 -34.65 9.45 -8.64
C PHE A 78 -33.84 8.29 -9.21
N HIS A 79 -33.85 7.10 -8.59
CA HIS A 79 -32.92 6.03 -8.96
C HIS A 79 -33.65 4.70 -9.24
N PRO A 80 -34.01 4.40 -10.51
CA PRO A 80 -34.85 3.24 -10.88
C PRO A 80 -34.07 1.93 -10.84
N HIS A 81 -33.50 1.57 -9.69
CA HIS A 81 -32.71 0.37 -9.46
C HIS A 81 -33.14 -0.36 -8.18
N GLY A 82 -32.52 -1.51 -7.91
CA GLY A 82 -32.85 -2.32 -6.73
C GLY A 82 -32.55 -1.60 -5.40
N ASP A 83 -33.45 -1.76 -4.44
CA ASP A 83 -33.37 -1.21 -3.09
C ASP A 83 -32.10 -1.66 -2.34
N SER A 84 -31.69 -2.90 -2.53
CA SER A 84 -30.48 -3.44 -1.92
C SER A 84 -29.22 -2.69 -2.37
N ALA A 85 -29.07 -2.38 -3.65
CA ALA A 85 -27.91 -1.64 -4.18
C ALA A 85 -27.88 -0.19 -3.66
N CYS A 86 -29.05 0.45 -3.57
CA CYS A 86 -29.21 1.77 -3.00
C CYS A 86 -28.82 1.76 -1.50
N TYR A 87 -29.32 0.80 -0.74
CA TYR A 87 -29.01 0.69 0.67
C TYR A 87 -27.53 0.36 0.93
N GLU A 88 -26.92 -0.55 0.14
CA GLU A 88 -25.47 -0.83 0.22
C GLU A 88 -24.62 0.44 -0.02
N ALA A 89 -24.98 1.26 -1.00
CA ALA A 89 -24.30 2.54 -1.24
C ALA A 89 -24.43 3.47 -0.01
N MET A 90 -25.61 3.54 0.57
CA MET A 90 -25.87 4.33 1.77
C MET A 90 -25.08 3.82 2.98
N VAL A 91 -24.97 2.50 3.14
CA VAL A 91 -24.17 1.87 4.20
C VAL A 91 -22.71 2.27 4.08
N ILE A 92 -22.13 2.20 2.89
CA ILE A 92 -20.73 2.57 2.64
C ILE A 92 -20.49 4.04 3.02
N MET A 93 -21.41 4.94 2.69
CA MET A 93 -21.31 6.37 3.05
C MET A 93 -21.43 6.65 4.55
N ALA A 94 -21.92 5.70 5.33
CA ALA A 94 -22.06 5.80 6.79
C ALA A 94 -20.89 5.16 7.56
N GLN A 95 -20.03 4.36 6.91
CA GLN A 95 -18.96 3.62 7.56
C GLN A 95 -17.71 4.47 7.79
N PRO A 96 -17.33 4.78 9.05
CA PRO A 96 -16.17 5.62 9.36
C PRO A 96 -14.81 4.95 9.07
N PHE A 97 -14.80 3.63 8.83
CA PHE A 97 -13.64 2.86 8.39
C PHE A 97 -13.53 2.75 6.86
N THR A 98 -14.56 3.21 6.12
CA THR A 98 -14.58 3.23 4.64
C THR A 98 -14.47 4.66 4.11
N TYR A 99 -15.22 5.60 4.69
CA TYR A 99 -15.18 7.02 4.35
C TYR A 99 -14.32 7.80 5.34
N ARG A 100 -13.42 8.62 4.82
CA ARG A 100 -12.59 9.50 5.67
C ARG A 100 -13.44 10.58 6.34
N TYR A 101 -14.47 11.04 5.62
CA TYR A 101 -15.48 12.00 6.05
C TYR A 101 -16.88 11.47 5.69
N PRO A 102 -17.51 10.66 6.56
CA PRO A 102 -18.82 10.07 6.29
C PRO A 102 -19.88 11.12 5.96
N LEU A 103 -20.74 10.80 4.99
CA LEU A 103 -21.87 11.65 4.57
C LEU A 103 -23.17 11.30 5.31
N VAL A 104 -23.30 10.08 5.78
CA VAL A 104 -24.46 9.56 6.48
C VAL A 104 -24.08 9.25 7.92
N ASP A 105 -24.85 9.77 8.89
CA ASP A 105 -24.81 9.41 10.29
C ASP A 105 -25.80 8.26 10.52
N GLY A 106 -25.27 7.06 10.66
CA GLY A 106 -26.00 5.80 10.76
C GLY A 106 -26.17 5.34 12.21
N HIS A 107 -27.41 5.03 12.61
CA HIS A 107 -27.74 4.48 13.91
C HIS A 107 -28.17 3.02 13.79
N GLY A 108 -27.56 2.15 14.59
CA GLY A 108 -27.73 0.69 14.53
C GLY A 108 -26.51 -0.02 13.95
N ASN A 109 -26.69 -1.23 13.42
CA ASN A 109 -25.60 -1.98 12.81
C ASN A 109 -25.43 -1.64 11.32
N TRP A 110 -24.36 -0.92 11.01
CA TRP A 110 -23.94 -0.51 9.66
C TRP A 110 -22.70 -1.27 9.17
N GLY A 111 -22.41 -2.46 9.74
CA GLY A 111 -21.22 -3.23 9.47
C GLY A 111 -20.05 -2.86 10.36
N THR A 112 -18.98 -3.63 10.25
CA THR A 112 -17.72 -3.44 10.97
C THR A 112 -16.54 -3.45 10.00
N ALA A 113 -15.37 -3.03 10.44
CA ALA A 113 -14.15 -3.10 9.61
C ALA A 113 -13.80 -4.54 9.21
N ASP A 114 -14.12 -5.53 10.06
CA ASP A 114 -13.92 -6.95 9.77
C ASP A 114 -14.91 -7.50 8.75
N ASP A 115 -16.17 -7.11 8.86
CA ASP A 115 -17.22 -7.50 7.92
C ASP A 115 -18.07 -6.28 7.52
N PRO A 116 -17.60 -5.49 6.54
CA PRO A 116 -18.31 -4.31 6.06
C PRO A 116 -19.68 -4.60 5.45
N LYS A 117 -19.94 -5.85 5.07
CA LYS A 117 -21.20 -6.28 4.43
C LYS A 117 -22.19 -6.90 5.41
N SER A 118 -21.82 -7.15 6.64
CA SER A 118 -22.70 -7.69 7.70
C SER A 118 -23.42 -6.56 8.45
N PHE A 119 -24.27 -5.84 7.74
CA PHE A 119 -25.11 -4.77 8.30
C PHE A 119 -26.58 -5.24 8.45
N ALA A 120 -27.31 -4.58 9.36
CA ALA A 120 -28.72 -4.89 9.57
C ALA A 120 -29.59 -4.43 8.40
N ALA A 121 -30.73 -5.09 8.19
CA ALA A 121 -31.69 -4.69 7.15
C ALA A 121 -32.19 -3.25 7.42
N MET A 122 -32.46 -2.50 6.34
CA MET A 122 -32.82 -1.07 6.34
C MET A 122 -34.05 -0.73 7.20
N ARG A 123 -34.91 -1.71 7.52
CA ARG A 123 -36.05 -1.52 8.43
C ARG A 123 -35.66 -1.40 9.90
N TYR A 124 -34.44 -1.82 10.27
CA TYR A 124 -33.93 -1.75 11.64
C TYR A 124 -33.01 -0.53 11.85
N THR A 125 -32.23 -0.15 10.84
CA THR A 125 -31.30 0.99 10.91
C THR A 125 -32.01 2.32 10.77
N GLU A 126 -31.41 3.36 11.33
CA GLU A 126 -31.85 4.75 11.20
C GLU A 126 -30.69 5.59 10.69
N SER A 127 -31.01 6.69 9.99
CA SER A 127 -30.02 7.55 9.36
C SER A 127 -30.45 8.99 9.28
N ARG A 128 -29.46 9.87 9.21
CA ARG A 128 -29.55 11.30 8.84
C ARG A 128 -28.24 11.70 8.16
N LEU A 129 -28.17 12.89 7.61
CA LEU A 129 -26.91 13.44 7.07
C LEU A 129 -25.97 13.85 8.22
N THR A 130 -24.67 13.77 7.97
CA THR A 130 -23.64 14.31 8.86
C THR A 130 -23.53 15.83 8.71
N ALA A 131 -22.81 16.48 9.64
CA ALA A 131 -22.48 17.90 9.50
C ALA A 131 -21.60 18.15 8.25
N TYR A 132 -20.69 17.23 7.94
CA TYR A 132 -19.85 17.31 6.74
C TYR A 132 -20.67 17.30 5.43
N ALA A 133 -21.77 16.58 5.36
CA ALA A 133 -22.64 16.56 4.17
C ALA A 133 -23.22 17.94 3.81
N ALA A 134 -23.26 18.89 4.77
CA ALA A 134 -23.66 20.27 4.49
C ALA A 134 -22.73 20.95 3.47
N THR A 135 -21.46 20.55 3.37
CA THR A 135 -20.53 21.06 2.36
C THR A 135 -20.95 20.76 0.92
N LEU A 136 -21.84 19.80 0.73
CA LEU A 136 -22.41 19.43 -0.57
C LEU A 136 -23.77 20.08 -0.86
N LEU A 137 -24.48 20.57 0.17
CA LEU A 137 -25.89 20.92 0.07
C LEU A 137 -26.21 22.39 0.40
N SER A 138 -25.36 23.07 1.19
CA SER A 138 -25.68 24.39 1.76
C SER A 138 -25.96 25.48 0.72
N GLU A 139 -25.47 25.33 -0.49
CA GLU A 139 -25.64 26.28 -1.58
C GLU A 139 -26.67 25.83 -2.63
N LEU A 140 -27.32 24.67 -2.49
CA LEU A 140 -28.18 24.04 -3.50
C LEU A 140 -29.35 24.93 -3.94
N GLY A 141 -29.96 25.66 -3.00
CA GLY A 141 -31.10 26.58 -3.28
C GLY A 141 -30.70 27.97 -3.77
N GLN A 142 -29.46 28.21 -4.18
CA GLN A 142 -28.89 29.50 -4.47
C GLN A 142 -28.51 29.67 -5.97
N GLY A 143 -29.22 29.00 -6.88
CA GLY A 143 -28.97 29.09 -8.32
C GLY A 143 -27.66 28.45 -8.79
N THR A 144 -27.04 27.65 -7.96
CA THR A 144 -25.67 27.12 -8.15
C THR A 144 -25.56 25.89 -9.04
N VAL A 145 -26.65 25.18 -9.28
CA VAL A 145 -26.68 23.90 -9.99
C VAL A 145 -27.56 23.94 -11.24
N GLU A 146 -27.23 23.06 -12.18
CA GLU A 146 -28.13 22.70 -13.26
C GLU A 146 -29.09 21.61 -12.79
N TRP A 147 -30.31 21.67 -13.23
CA TRP A 147 -31.37 20.73 -12.92
C TRP A 147 -31.71 19.91 -14.16
N GLN A 148 -31.87 18.62 -13.98
CA GLN A 148 -32.29 17.70 -15.04
C GLN A 148 -33.53 16.93 -14.60
N PRO A 149 -34.42 16.54 -15.57
CA PRO A 149 -35.54 15.69 -15.24
C PRO A 149 -35.07 14.36 -14.65
N ASN A 150 -35.80 13.85 -13.65
CA ASN A 150 -35.62 12.51 -13.14
C ASN A 150 -35.99 11.45 -14.21
N PHE A 151 -35.85 10.16 -13.88
CA PHE A 151 -36.04 9.06 -14.83
C PHE A 151 -37.45 9.01 -15.48
N ASP A 152 -38.51 9.55 -14.86
CA ASP A 152 -39.88 9.56 -15.39
C ASP A 152 -40.35 10.97 -15.81
N GLY A 153 -39.49 11.98 -15.67
CA GLY A 153 -39.78 13.37 -16.05
C GLY A 153 -40.82 14.08 -15.17
N THR A 154 -41.13 13.54 -13.99
CA THR A 154 -42.12 14.13 -13.07
C THR A 154 -41.51 15.09 -12.05
N LEU A 155 -40.20 14.96 -11.79
CA LEU A 155 -39.43 15.78 -10.84
C LEU A 155 -38.08 16.16 -11.47
N ASP A 156 -37.49 17.20 -10.91
CA ASP A 156 -36.09 17.55 -11.24
C ASP A 156 -35.14 17.10 -10.18
N GLU A 157 -33.95 16.68 -10.61
CA GLU A 157 -32.78 16.35 -9.74
C GLU A 157 -31.57 17.20 -10.14
N PRO A 158 -30.67 17.54 -9.21
CA PRO A 158 -29.46 18.27 -9.56
C PRO A 158 -28.49 17.38 -10.35
N GLU A 159 -27.95 17.91 -11.44
CA GLU A 159 -26.94 17.21 -12.25
C GLU A 159 -25.67 16.94 -11.41
N THR A 160 -25.24 17.95 -10.64
CA THR A 160 -24.15 17.86 -9.65
C THR A 160 -24.52 18.65 -8.41
N LEU A 161 -23.98 18.29 -7.23
CA LEU A 161 -24.16 19.06 -6.00
C LEU A 161 -23.10 20.17 -5.89
N PRO A 162 -23.42 21.34 -5.32
CA PRO A 162 -22.52 22.51 -5.25
C PRO A 162 -21.45 22.30 -4.15
N ALA A 163 -20.55 21.35 -4.36
CA ALA A 163 -19.55 20.99 -3.37
C ALA A 163 -18.60 22.16 -3.04
N ARG A 164 -18.49 22.46 -1.75
CA ARG A 164 -17.62 23.51 -1.22
C ARG A 164 -16.17 23.04 -1.04
N LEU A 165 -15.93 21.73 -1.00
CA LEU A 165 -14.64 21.07 -0.85
C LEU A 165 -14.43 20.05 -1.98
N PRO A 166 -13.17 19.73 -2.36
CA PRO A 166 -12.88 18.71 -3.38
C PRO A 166 -13.18 17.31 -2.87
N ASN A 167 -14.47 16.96 -2.70
CA ASN A 167 -14.90 15.71 -2.08
C ASN A 167 -14.40 14.46 -2.83
N VAL A 168 -14.12 14.58 -4.13
CA VAL A 168 -13.53 13.50 -4.93
C VAL A 168 -12.19 13.01 -4.37
N LEU A 169 -11.37 13.89 -3.78
CA LEU A 169 -10.13 13.53 -3.09
C LEU A 169 -10.38 13.18 -1.62
N LEU A 170 -11.30 13.89 -0.94
CA LEU A 170 -11.48 13.74 0.50
C LEU A 170 -12.01 12.37 0.90
N ASN A 171 -12.99 11.86 0.17
CA ASN A 171 -13.53 10.52 0.42
C ASN A 171 -13.07 9.49 -0.61
N GLY A 172 -12.58 9.96 -1.76
CA GLY A 172 -12.18 9.07 -2.83
C GLY A 172 -13.35 8.23 -3.36
N GLY A 173 -13.02 7.09 -3.95
CA GLY A 173 -14.01 6.14 -4.45
C GLY A 173 -13.40 5.05 -5.31
N THR A 174 -14.05 3.90 -5.34
CA THR A 174 -13.67 2.78 -6.21
C THR A 174 -14.84 2.43 -7.11
N GLY A 175 -14.56 2.08 -8.36
CA GLY A 175 -15.59 1.68 -9.32
C GLY A 175 -15.00 0.92 -10.50
N ILE A 176 -15.77 -0.03 -11.00
CA ILE A 176 -15.42 -0.84 -12.18
C ILE A 176 -16.46 -0.55 -13.25
N ALA A 177 -16.02 0.05 -14.34
CA ALA A 177 -16.81 0.30 -15.53
C ALA A 177 -16.41 -0.63 -16.67
N VAL A 178 -17.02 -0.48 -17.83
CA VAL A 178 -16.65 -1.23 -19.03
C VAL A 178 -15.37 -0.61 -19.62
N GLY A 179 -14.30 -1.38 -19.65
CA GLY A 179 -13.01 -0.95 -20.22
C GLY A 179 -12.19 -0.01 -19.34
N MET A 180 -12.69 0.43 -18.20
CA MET A 180 -11.97 1.31 -17.27
C MET A 180 -12.38 1.11 -15.82
N ALA A 181 -11.57 1.58 -14.90
CA ALA A 181 -11.84 1.55 -13.47
C ALA A 181 -11.43 2.88 -12.83
N THR A 182 -11.92 3.14 -11.63
CA THR A 182 -11.47 4.21 -10.76
C THR A 182 -11.10 3.66 -9.39
N ASP A 183 -9.99 4.14 -8.83
CA ASP A 183 -9.51 3.81 -7.49
C ASP A 183 -8.87 5.09 -6.91
N ILE A 184 -9.69 5.96 -6.36
CA ILE A 184 -9.27 7.24 -5.79
C ILE A 184 -9.15 7.04 -4.28
N PRO A 185 -7.95 7.12 -3.68
CA PRO A 185 -7.79 7.03 -2.24
C PRO A 185 -8.29 8.30 -1.54
N PRO A 186 -8.74 8.21 -0.28
CA PRO A 186 -9.12 9.36 0.51
C PRO A 186 -7.90 10.19 0.95
N HIS A 187 -8.14 11.49 1.25
CA HIS A 187 -7.10 12.44 1.67
C HIS A 187 -7.58 13.31 2.83
N ASN A 188 -6.64 13.95 3.52
CA ASN A 188 -6.92 14.85 4.62
C ASN A 188 -7.46 16.21 4.13
N VAL A 189 -8.51 16.73 4.78
CA VAL A 189 -9.15 18.02 4.41
C VAL A 189 -8.17 19.17 4.45
N ARG A 190 -7.38 19.32 5.53
CA ARG A 190 -6.44 20.44 5.69
C ARG A 190 -5.40 20.46 4.59
N GLU A 191 -4.90 19.28 4.23
CA GLU A 191 -3.88 19.12 3.19
C GLU A 191 -4.44 19.40 1.79
N VAL A 192 -5.62 18.84 1.47
CA VAL A 192 -6.28 19.09 0.17
C VAL A 192 -6.62 20.56 0.02
N VAL A 193 -7.16 21.19 1.07
CA VAL A 193 -7.46 22.62 1.04
C VAL A 193 -6.19 23.46 0.92
N GLY A 194 -5.12 23.12 1.64
CA GLY A 194 -3.81 23.78 1.51
C GLY A 194 -3.30 23.76 0.08
N ALA A 195 -3.29 22.59 -0.56
CA ALA A 195 -2.89 22.43 -1.96
C ALA A 195 -3.82 23.22 -2.92
N THR A 196 -5.14 23.20 -2.67
CA THR A 196 -6.13 23.89 -3.48
C THR A 196 -5.98 25.41 -3.41
N ILE A 197 -5.81 25.97 -2.21
CA ILE A 197 -5.56 27.41 -2.01
C ILE A 197 -4.21 27.82 -2.63
N HIS A 198 -3.18 26.98 -2.48
CA HIS A 198 -1.89 27.22 -3.12
C HIS A 198 -2.04 27.36 -4.65
N LEU A 199 -2.76 26.43 -5.28
CA LEU A 199 -3.00 26.42 -6.71
C LEU A 199 -3.89 27.59 -7.16
N LEU A 200 -4.89 27.99 -6.37
CA LEU A 200 -5.75 29.14 -6.63
C LEU A 200 -4.96 30.45 -6.69
N ASN A 201 -3.99 30.59 -5.77
CA ASN A 201 -3.12 31.77 -5.70
C ASN A 201 -1.97 31.71 -6.72
N ASN A 202 -1.53 30.53 -7.11
CA ASN A 202 -0.42 30.27 -8.04
C ASN A 202 -0.88 29.30 -9.15
N PRO A 203 -1.60 29.79 -10.18
CA PRO A 203 -2.20 28.91 -11.21
C PRO A 203 -1.17 28.10 -12.02
N ASP A 204 0.08 28.53 -12.03
CA ASP A 204 1.19 27.86 -12.71
C ASP A 204 1.95 26.86 -11.81
N ALA A 205 1.51 26.68 -10.56
CA ALA A 205 2.13 25.71 -9.65
C ALA A 205 2.12 24.30 -10.27
N ASP A 206 3.26 23.64 -10.18
CA ASP A 206 3.42 22.26 -10.64
C ASP A 206 3.00 21.25 -9.57
N VAL A 207 3.08 19.95 -9.90
CA VAL A 207 2.73 18.88 -8.96
C VAL A 207 3.67 18.89 -7.75
N ASP A 208 4.91 19.28 -7.89
CA ASP A 208 5.89 19.30 -6.80
C ASP A 208 5.51 20.32 -5.73
N ALA A 209 5.10 21.53 -6.14
CA ALA A 209 4.59 22.54 -5.22
C ALA A 209 3.30 22.10 -4.49
N LEU A 210 2.45 21.32 -5.15
CA LEU A 210 1.22 20.80 -4.54
C LEU A 210 1.49 19.69 -3.52
N ILE A 211 2.49 18.86 -3.75
CA ILE A 211 2.88 17.77 -2.83
C ILE A 211 3.43 18.31 -1.50
N GLU A 212 4.00 19.50 -1.46
CA GLU A 212 4.40 20.13 -0.21
C GLU A 212 3.22 20.33 0.75
N HIS A 213 2.02 20.52 0.22
CA HIS A 213 0.77 20.67 0.99
C HIS A 213 -0.01 19.35 1.12
N LEU A 214 0.05 18.48 0.12
CA LEU A 214 -0.67 17.21 0.04
C LEU A 214 0.32 16.06 -0.21
N PRO A 215 1.06 15.63 0.81
CA PRO A 215 2.18 14.69 0.64
C PRO A 215 1.76 13.26 0.25
N ALA A 216 0.57 12.81 0.64
CA ALA A 216 0.05 11.47 0.34
C ALA A 216 -1.44 11.33 0.67
N PRO A 217 -2.11 10.24 0.27
CA PRO A 217 -3.42 9.86 0.79
C PRO A 217 -3.45 9.76 2.32
N ASP A 218 -4.65 9.81 2.90
CA ASP A 218 -4.89 9.70 4.34
C ASP A 218 -6.07 8.76 4.60
N PHE A 219 -5.78 7.54 5.02
CA PHE A 219 -6.78 6.49 5.14
C PHE A 219 -7.55 6.57 6.46
N PRO A 220 -8.85 6.26 6.47
CA PRO A 220 -9.69 6.34 7.67
C PRO A 220 -9.24 5.38 8.79
N THR A 221 -8.58 4.28 8.45
CA THR A 221 -8.10 3.26 9.40
C THR A 221 -6.69 3.51 9.92
N GLY A 222 -6.06 4.63 9.56
CA GLY A 222 -4.68 4.91 9.95
C GLY A 222 -3.67 4.08 9.17
N ALA A 223 -2.78 3.39 9.87
CA ALA A 223 -1.64 2.64 9.35
C ALA A 223 -0.53 3.51 8.74
N GLU A 224 0.62 2.92 8.44
CA GLU A 224 1.77 3.63 7.89
C GLU A 224 1.81 3.54 6.37
N ILE A 225 2.00 4.66 5.68
CA ILE A 225 2.34 4.71 4.26
C ILE A 225 3.85 4.60 4.15
N ILE A 226 4.32 3.51 3.54
CA ILE A 226 5.75 3.17 3.40
C ILE A 226 6.25 3.31 1.95
N THR A 227 5.44 3.89 1.09
CA THR A 227 5.81 4.18 -0.30
C THR A 227 6.83 5.32 -0.33
N PRO A 228 7.96 5.17 -1.04
CA PRO A 228 8.94 6.24 -1.19
C PRO A 228 8.32 7.52 -1.78
N ALA A 229 8.75 8.69 -1.31
CA ALA A 229 8.24 9.98 -1.77
C ALA A 229 8.32 10.16 -3.29
N ALA A 230 9.37 9.63 -3.95
CA ALA A 230 9.51 9.67 -5.40
C ALA A 230 8.42 8.88 -6.14
N GLU A 231 7.97 7.74 -5.58
CA GLU A 231 6.88 6.95 -6.15
C GLU A 231 5.53 7.66 -5.96
N ILE A 232 5.30 8.29 -4.79
CA ILE A 232 4.09 9.11 -4.53
C ILE A 232 4.05 10.31 -5.49
N ARG A 233 5.19 10.98 -5.68
CA ARG A 233 5.32 12.06 -6.67
C ARG A 233 4.94 11.61 -8.08
N GLN A 234 5.47 10.48 -8.51
CA GLN A 234 5.14 9.90 -9.82
C GLN A 234 3.65 9.56 -9.93
N LEU A 235 3.05 9.02 -8.87
CA LEU A 235 1.62 8.72 -8.79
C LEU A 235 0.79 9.99 -9.01
N TYR A 236 1.08 11.07 -8.30
CA TYR A 236 0.35 12.34 -8.45
C TYR A 236 0.60 13.03 -9.79
N ALA A 237 1.79 12.83 -10.38
CA ALA A 237 2.12 13.37 -11.71
C ALA A 237 1.40 12.63 -12.85
N THR A 238 1.05 11.36 -12.67
CA THR A 238 0.40 10.54 -13.70
C THR A 238 -1.05 10.21 -13.42
N GLY A 239 -1.52 10.40 -12.18
CA GLY A 239 -2.84 9.96 -11.74
C GLY A 239 -3.00 8.45 -11.58
N ASN A 240 -1.89 7.68 -11.67
CA ASN A 240 -1.92 6.23 -11.63
C ASN A 240 -0.72 5.66 -10.87
N GLY A 241 -0.93 4.59 -10.09
CA GLY A 241 0.12 3.95 -9.31
C GLY A 241 -0.42 3.06 -8.21
N GLN A 242 0.39 2.89 -7.18
CA GLN A 242 0.00 2.14 -5.98
C GLN A 242 0.70 2.71 -4.74
N ILE A 243 0.01 2.62 -3.62
CA ILE A 243 0.50 3.03 -2.30
C ILE A 243 0.67 1.77 -1.45
N ARG A 244 1.84 1.60 -0.85
CA ARG A 244 2.09 0.54 0.13
C ARG A 244 1.71 1.04 1.52
N VAL A 245 0.81 0.30 2.15
CA VAL A 245 0.30 0.60 3.50
C VAL A 245 0.62 -0.58 4.40
N ARG A 246 1.18 -0.29 5.59
CA ARG A 246 1.62 -1.28 6.58
C ARG A 246 0.92 -1.02 7.91
N ALA A 247 0.47 -2.10 8.56
CA ALA A 247 -0.10 -2.08 9.89
C ALA A 247 0.89 -1.52 10.93
N THR A 248 0.37 -0.80 11.92
CA THR A 248 1.16 -0.37 13.09
C THR A 248 1.04 -1.39 14.21
N TYR A 249 2.09 -1.51 15.02
CA TYR A 249 2.08 -2.39 16.17
C TYR A 249 2.90 -1.82 17.34
N THR A 250 2.55 -2.24 18.53
CA THR A 250 3.29 -2.00 19.77
C THR A 250 3.70 -3.32 20.40
N VAL A 251 4.69 -3.28 21.29
CA VAL A 251 5.09 -4.45 22.08
C VAL A 251 4.72 -4.22 23.52
N GLU A 252 3.74 -4.98 24.02
CA GLU A 252 3.20 -4.88 25.37
C GLU A 252 3.50 -6.18 26.14
N ALA A 253 4.24 -6.09 27.23
CA ALA A 253 4.62 -7.25 28.08
C ALA A 253 5.25 -8.44 27.30
N GLY A 254 5.87 -8.18 26.15
CA GLY A 254 6.48 -9.20 25.29
C GLY A 254 5.53 -9.80 24.25
N GLU A 255 4.28 -9.35 24.18
CA GLU A 255 3.31 -9.65 23.13
C GLU A 255 3.31 -8.55 22.09
N VAL A 256 3.02 -8.90 20.84
CA VAL A 256 2.86 -7.92 19.76
C VAL A 256 1.39 -7.60 19.58
N VAL A 257 1.04 -6.33 19.71
CA VAL A 257 -0.32 -5.81 19.57
C VAL A 257 -0.40 -4.99 18.30
N ILE A 258 -1.22 -5.42 17.35
CA ILE A 258 -1.53 -4.67 16.13
C ILE A 258 -2.61 -3.65 16.47
N ASN A 259 -2.33 -2.36 16.27
CA ASN A 259 -3.21 -1.25 16.64
C ASN A 259 -3.98 -0.68 15.44
N GLU A 260 -3.41 -0.78 14.23
CA GLU A 260 -4.02 -0.28 13.01
C GLU A 260 -3.75 -1.25 11.86
N LEU A 261 -4.71 -1.37 10.96
CA LEU A 261 -4.63 -2.22 9.78
C LEU A 261 -4.66 -1.40 8.50
N PRO A 262 -4.03 -1.89 7.41
CA PRO A 262 -4.18 -1.28 6.11
C PRO A 262 -5.64 -1.14 5.69
N TYR A 263 -5.93 -0.05 4.98
CA TYR A 263 -7.27 0.27 4.50
C TYR A 263 -7.97 -0.92 3.82
N GLN A 264 -9.23 -1.17 4.18
CA GLN A 264 -10.03 -2.31 3.70
C GLN A 264 -9.38 -3.68 3.98
N THR A 265 -8.81 -3.84 5.15
CA THR A 265 -8.25 -5.12 5.62
C THR A 265 -9.01 -5.55 6.87
N SER A 266 -9.51 -6.78 6.87
CA SER A 266 -10.20 -7.40 8.01
C SER A 266 -9.17 -7.99 8.98
N GLY A 267 -9.30 -7.71 10.28
CA GLY A 267 -8.49 -8.26 11.35
C GLY A 267 -8.67 -9.77 11.49
N ALA A 268 -9.90 -10.24 11.42
CA ALA A 268 -10.22 -11.68 11.46
C ALA A 268 -9.55 -12.44 10.32
N LYS A 269 -9.51 -11.86 9.11
CA LYS A 269 -8.83 -12.47 7.95
C LYS A 269 -7.32 -12.50 8.12
N VAL A 270 -6.73 -11.48 8.73
CA VAL A 270 -5.30 -11.45 9.06
C VAL A 270 -4.96 -12.54 10.07
N LEU A 271 -5.76 -12.67 11.14
CA LEU A 271 -5.58 -13.74 12.13
C LEU A 271 -5.73 -15.12 11.50
N GLU A 272 -6.69 -15.33 10.60
CA GLU A 272 -6.85 -16.58 9.83
C GLU A 272 -5.60 -16.90 9.01
N GLN A 273 -5.01 -15.92 8.32
CA GLN A 273 -3.77 -16.09 7.55
C GLN A 273 -2.59 -16.50 8.44
N ILE A 274 -2.45 -15.87 9.61
CA ILE A 274 -1.39 -16.20 10.58
C ILE A 274 -1.64 -17.60 11.16
N ALA A 275 -2.85 -17.93 11.60
CA ALA A 275 -3.23 -19.24 12.11
C ALA A 275 -3.01 -20.35 11.08
N GLY A 276 -3.29 -20.09 9.81
CA GLY A 276 -2.99 -21.00 8.70
C GLY A 276 -1.50 -21.32 8.59
N GLN A 277 -0.62 -20.33 8.74
CA GLN A 277 0.81 -20.52 8.75
C GLN A 277 1.29 -21.29 10.00
N MET A 278 0.70 -21.03 11.19
CA MET A 278 0.98 -21.76 12.42
C MET A 278 0.60 -23.24 12.27
N SER A 279 -0.59 -23.53 11.75
CA SER A 279 -1.07 -24.90 11.50
C SER A 279 -0.21 -25.65 10.49
N ALA A 280 0.30 -24.95 9.48
CA ALA A 280 1.24 -25.49 8.49
C ALA A 280 2.68 -25.62 9.04
N LYS A 281 2.93 -25.29 10.33
CA LYS A 281 4.23 -25.25 10.98
C LYS A 281 5.26 -24.32 10.30
N LYS A 282 4.77 -23.33 9.56
CA LYS A 282 5.62 -22.32 8.90
C LYS A 282 5.90 -21.12 9.78
N LEU A 283 5.28 -21.01 10.95
CA LEU A 283 5.45 -19.92 11.91
C LEU A 283 5.68 -20.44 13.34
N PRO A 284 6.80 -21.16 13.60
CA PRO A 284 7.05 -21.80 14.87
C PRO A 284 7.32 -20.81 16.02
N MET A 285 7.56 -19.54 15.72
CA MET A 285 7.87 -18.48 16.69
C MET A 285 6.63 -17.89 17.35
N VAL A 286 5.41 -18.13 16.83
CA VAL A 286 4.15 -17.70 17.41
C VAL A 286 3.52 -18.86 18.18
N SER A 287 3.01 -18.59 19.39
CA SER A 287 2.36 -19.57 20.25
C SER A 287 0.84 -19.45 20.25
N ASP A 288 0.32 -18.22 20.18
CA ASP A 288 -1.11 -17.96 20.28
C ASP A 288 -1.49 -16.67 19.55
N LEU A 289 -2.78 -16.53 19.20
CA LEU A 289 -3.39 -15.37 18.58
C LEU A 289 -4.70 -15.04 19.30
N ARG A 290 -4.92 -13.76 19.58
CA ARG A 290 -6.16 -13.28 20.21
C ARG A 290 -6.68 -12.06 19.48
N ASP A 291 -7.99 -11.95 19.37
CA ASP A 291 -8.68 -10.71 19.00
C ASP A 291 -9.24 -10.07 20.29
N GLU A 292 -8.69 -8.94 20.65
CA GLU A 292 -9.08 -8.15 21.81
C GLU A 292 -9.72 -6.81 21.38
N SER A 293 -10.14 -6.72 20.10
CA SER A 293 -10.79 -5.52 19.56
C SER A 293 -12.12 -5.26 20.25
N ASP A 294 -12.38 -4.01 20.63
CA ASP A 294 -13.61 -3.54 21.25
C ASP A 294 -14.02 -2.17 20.69
N HIS A 295 -14.99 -1.51 21.32
CA HIS A 295 -15.49 -0.19 20.89
C HIS A 295 -14.52 0.96 21.20
N GLU A 296 -13.61 0.80 22.18
CA GLU A 296 -12.57 1.78 22.53
C GLU A 296 -11.32 1.55 21.67
N ASN A 297 -11.02 0.28 21.38
CA ASN A 297 -9.89 -0.16 20.55
C ASN A 297 -10.42 -0.98 19.36
N PRO A 298 -10.88 -0.32 18.30
CA PRO A 298 -11.51 -1.02 17.15
C PRO A 298 -10.61 -2.01 16.45
N THR A 299 -9.29 -1.88 16.63
CA THR A 299 -8.29 -2.85 16.17
C THR A 299 -7.32 -3.11 17.31
N ARG A 300 -7.38 -4.31 17.89
CA ARG A 300 -6.43 -4.81 18.89
C ARG A 300 -6.21 -6.31 18.69
N LEU A 301 -5.32 -6.65 17.75
CA LEU A 301 -4.99 -8.04 17.45
C LEU A 301 -3.68 -8.39 18.16
N VAL A 302 -3.72 -9.40 19.04
CA VAL A 302 -2.57 -9.81 19.87
C VAL A 302 -1.92 -11.05 19.26
N ILE A 303 -0.63 -10.96 18.99
CA ILE A 303 0.22 -12.06 18.53
C ILE A 303 1.17 -12.40 19.68
N VAL A 304 1.10 -13.62 20.20
CA VAL A 304 1.90 -14.08 21.33
C VAL A 304 3.13 -14.83 20.85
N PRO A 305 4.34 -14.27 21.00
CA PRO A 305 5.57 -14.99 20.67
C PRO A 305 5.76 -16.20 21.59
N ARG A 306 6.38 -17.27 21.10
CA ARG A 306 6.60 -18.50 21.86
C ARG A 306 7.56 -18.31 23.04
N SER A 307 8.44 -17.34 23.00
CA SER A 307 9.37 -16.99 24.07
C SER A 307 9.91 -15.58 23.88
N ASN A 308 10.43 -14.99 24.94
CA ASN A 308 11.08 -13.67 24.94
C ASN A 308 12.40 -13.61 24.12
N ARG A 309 12.82 -14.75 23.53
CA ARG A 309 14.01 -14.83 22.66
C ARG A 309 13.66 -14.71 21.17
N VAL A 310 12.39 -14.63 20.84
CA VAL A 310 11.95 -14.44 19.46
C VAL A 310 12.38 -13.05 19.01
N ASP A 311 13.00 -12.97 17.84
CA ASP A 311 13.25 -11.71 17.16
C ASP A 311 11.93 -11.18 16.59
N ILE A 312 11.37 -10.20 17.27
CA ILE A 312 10.06 -9.60 16.92
C ILE A 312 10.16 -8.87 15.58
N GLU A 313 11.26 -8.18 15.29
CA GLU A 313 11.42 -7.45 14.03
C GLU A 313 11.45 -8.41 12.84
N ALA A 314 12.21 -9.50 12.93
CA ALA A 314 12.26 -10.52 11.91
C ALA A 314 10.91 -11.24 11.74
N MET A 315 10.21 -11.53 12.85
CA MET A 315 8.87 -12.11 12.84
C MET A 315 7.87 -11.17 12.13
N MET A 316 7.86 -9.89 12.47
CA MET A 316 6.96 -8.91 11.87
C MET A 316 7.30 -8.67 10.39
N ALA A 317 8.59 -8.62 10.02
CA ALA A 317 9.00 -8.53 8.62
C ALA A 317 8.46 -9.71 7.78
N HIS A 318 8.46 -10.92 8.35
CA HIS A 318 7.85 -12.08 7.71
C HIS A 318 6.33 -11.96 7.59
N LEU A 319 5.64 -11.52 8.66
CA LEU A 319 4.19 -11.35 8.67
C LEU A 319 3.75 -10.26 7.69
N PHE A 320 4.46 -9.15 7.59
CA PHE A 320 4.21 -8.11 6.59
C PHE A 320 4.35 -8.66 5.16
N ALA A 321 5.33 -9.50 4.89
CA ALA A 321 5.54 -10.08 3.56
C ALA A 321 4.52 -11.18 3.19
N THR A 322 3.84 -11.79 4.17
CA THR A 322 3.06 -13.03 3.94
C THR A 322 1.58 -12.93 4.33
N THR A 323 1.15 -11.78 4.86
CA THR A 323 -0.23 -11.56 5.31
C THR A 323 -0.75 -10.19 4.86
N GLY A 324 -2.02 -9.89 5.15
CA GLY A 324 -2.64 -8.59 4.89
C GLY A 324 -2.17 -7.44 5.79
N LEU A 325 -1.19 -7.67 6.70
CA LEU A 325 -0.59 -6.61 7.52
C LEU A 325 0.22 -5.59 6.69
N GLU A 326 0.62 -5.92 5.49
CA GLU A 326 1.10 -4.98 4.48
C GLU A 326 0.35 -5.23 3.18
N LYS A 327 -0.11 -4.14 2.54
CA LYS A 327 -0.95 -4.21 1.35
C LYS A 327 -0.61 -3.09 0.38
N ASN A 328 -0.67 -3.41 -0.90
CA ASN A 328 -0.66 -2.42 -1.97
C ASN A 328 -2.08 -1.94 -2.25
N VAL A 329 -2.33 -0.64 -2.11
CA VAL A 329 -3.56 0.03 -2.49
C VAL A 329 -3.35 0.61 -3.88
N ARG A 330 -4.14 0.15 -4.84
CA ARG A 330 -4.10 0.68 -6.21
C ARG A 330 -4.64 2.11 -6.23
N VAL A 331 -4.05 2.96 -7.05
CA VAL A 331 -4.51 4.32 -7.31
C VAL A 331 -4.73 4.50 -8.80
N ASN A 332 -5.89 5.03 -9.16
CA ASN A 332 -6.26 5.40 -10.51
C ASN A 332 -7.28 6.56 -10.42
N LEU A 333 -6.80 7.78 -10.63
CA LEU A 333 -7.58 9.00 -10.51
C LEU A 333 -8.46 9.23 -11.75
N ASN A 334 -9.26 8.23 -12.11
CA ASN A 334 -10.19 8.26 -13.23
C ASN A 334 -11.56 8.76 -12.77
N MET A 335 -12.07 9.79 -13.40
CA MET A 335 -13.33 10.44 -13.04
C MET A 335 -13.98 11.14 -14.24
N ILE A 336 -15.25 11.48 -14.13
CA ILE A 336 -15.96 12.31 -15.12
C ILE A 336 -15.52 13.76 -14.91
N GLY A 337 -15.02 14.38 -15.98
CA GLY A 337 -14.65 15.79 -16.00
C GLY A 337 -15.84 16.73 -16.19
N LEU A 338 -15.59 18.04 -16.14
CA LEU A 338 -16.60 19.08 -16.43
C LEU A 338 -17.10 19.04 -17.88
N ASP A 339 -16.32 18.43 -18.77
CA ASP A 339 -16.70 18.19 -20.16
C ASP A 339 -17.55 16.91 -20.37
N GLY A 340 -17.92 16.24 -19.28
CA GLY A 340 -18.67 14.98 -19.29
C GLY A 340 -17.85 13.75 -19.73
N ALA A 341 -16.53 13.89 -19.99
CA ALA A 341 -15.71 12.80 -20.46
C ALA A 341 -14.93 12.12 -19.30
N PRO A 342 -14.83 10.76 -19.29
CA PRO A 342 -14.03 10.04 -18.34
C PRO A 342 -12.54 10.17 -18.68
N ARG A 343 -11.71 10.56 -17.70
CA ARG A 343 -10.25 10.65 -17.87
C ARG A 343 -9.51 10.36 -16.56
N VAL A 344 -8.33 9.78 -16.70
CA VAL A 344 -7.34 9.75 -15.62
C VAL A 344 -6.69 11.13 -15.57
N LYS A 345 -6.76 11.78 -14.40
CA LYS A 345 -6.22 13.12 -14.18
C LYS A 345 -5.04 13.06 -13.22
N ASN A 346 -4.01 13.85 -13.47
CA ASN A 346 -2.99 14.11 -12.47
C ASN A 346 -3.53 15.05 -11.38
N LEU A 347 -2.81 15.21 -10.26
CA LEU A 347 -3.27 16.01 -9.12
C LEU A 347 -3.54 17.47 -9.51
N ARG A 348 -2.67 18.09 -10.31
CA ARG A 348 -2.82 19.47 -10.76
C ARG A 348 -4.04 19.65 -11.66
N GLU A 349 -4.23 18.76 -12.62
CA GLU A 349 -5.41 18.78 -13.51
C GLU A 349 -6.71 18.65 -12.73
N LEU A 350 -6.76 17.71 -11.78
CA LEU A 350 -7.92 17.49 -10.92
C LEU A 350 -8.27 18.75 -10.12
N LEU A 351 -7.30 19.31 -9.40
CA LEU A 351 -7.54 20.49 -8.56
C LEU A 351 -7.84 21.75 -9.41
N SER A 352 -7.21 21.90 -10.57
CA SER A 352 -7.49 23.02 -11.50
C SER A 352 -8.92 22.95 -12.02
N GLU A 353 -9.38 21.77 -12.40
CA GLU A 353 -10.74 21.58 -12.93
C GLU A 353 -11.79 21.73 -11.82
N TRP A 354 -11.49 21.21 -10.62
CA TRP A 354 -12.35 21.44 -9.46
C TRP A 354 -12.44 22.93 -9.09
N LEU A 355 -11.32 23.67 -9.13
CA LEU A 355 -11.32 25.12 -8.91
C LEU A 355 -12.14 25.87 -9.96
N ALA A 356 -12.11 25.45 -11.23
CA ALA A 356 -12.97 26.01 -12.26
C ALA A 356 -14.45 25.78 -11.94
N TYR A 357 -14.81 24.56 -11.51
CA TYR A 357 -16.15 24.23 -11.03
C TYR A 357 -16.56 25.11 -9.83
N ARG A 358 -15.71 25.19 -8.80
CA ARG A 358 -16.00 26.01 -7.60
C ARG A 358 -16.15 27.48 -7.92
N THR A 359 -15.28 28.02 -8.78
CA THR A 359 -15.36 29.42 -9.23
C THR A 359 -16.70 29.70 -9.91
N THR A 360 -17.13 28.83 -10.82
CA THR A 360 -18.44 28.94 -11.48
C THR A 360 -19.58 28.86 -10.46
N THR A 361 -19.54 27.94 -9.54
CA THR A 361 -20.55 27.76 -8.49
C THR A 361 -20.67 29.01 -7.61
N VAL A 362 -19.55 29.59 -7.16
CA VAL A 362 -19.54 30.80 -6.32
C VAL A 362 -20.03 32.00 -7.13
N THR A 363 -19.62 32.17 -8.39
CA THR A 363 -20.09 33.24 -9.27
C THR A 363 -21.61 33.18 -9.42
N ARG A 364 -22.17 32.02 -9.75
CA ARG A 364 -23.64 31.83 -9.87
C ARG A 364 -24.37 32.13 -8.56
N ARG A 365 -23.80 31.73 -7.41
CA ARG A 365 -24.35 32.04 -6.10
C ARG A 365 -24.42 33.55 -5.85
N LEU A 366 -23.34 34.27 -6.16
CA LEU A 366 -23.26 35.72 -5.98
C LEU A 366 -24.20 36.45 -6.95
N GLU A 367 -24.29 36.02 -8.21
CA GLU A 367 -25.24 36.56 -9.20
C GLU A 367 -26.69 36.37 -8.75
N TYR A 368 -27.04 35.14 -8.32
CA TYR A 368 -28.38 34.85 -7.79
C TYR A 368 -28.73 35.74 -6.60
N ARG A 369 -27.76 35.96 -5.69
CA ARG A 369 -27.97 36.86 -4.56
C ARG A 369 -28.09 38.32 -4.98
N LEU A 370 -27.29 38.77 -5.95
CA LEU A 370 -27.34 40.12 -6.52
C LEU A 370 -28.67 40.39 -7.15
N ASP A 371 -29.20 39.47 -7.93
CA ASP A 371 -30.52 39.56 -8.54
C ASP A 371 -31.62 39.73 -7.46
N ALA A 372 -31.58 38.84 -6.44
CA ALA A 372 -32.52 38.91 -5.33
C ALA A 372 -32.46 40.24 -4.54
N VAL A 373 -31.23 40.76 -4.31
CA VAL A 373 -31.01 42.06 -3.65
C VAL A 373 -31.52 43.20 -4.53
N THR A 374 -31.26 43.15 -5.83
CA THR A 374 -31.69 44.17 -6.79
C THR A 374 -33.22 44.21 -6.91
N ASP A 375 -33.87 43.06 -7.02
CA ASP A 375 -35.33 42.94 -7.04
C ASP A 375 -35.95 43.49 -5.75
N ARG A 376 -35.34 43.19 -4.61
CA ARG A 376 -35.83 43.69 -3.31
C ARG A 376 -35.67 45.21 -3.19
N LEU A 377 -34.51 45.74 -3.60
CA LEU A 377 -34.27 47.21 -3.65
C LEU A 377 -35.28 47.89 -4.53
N HIS A 378 -35.56 47.34 -5.72
CA HIS A 378 -36.57 47.88 -6.64
C HIS A 378 -37.95 47.97 -5.97
N ILE A 379 -38.35 46.94 -5.22
CA ILE A 379 -39.59 46.95 -4.45
C ILE A 379 -39.57 48.03 -3.36
N LEU A 380 -38.45 48.13 -2.59
CA LEU A 380 -38.33 49.12 -1.52
C LEU A 380 -38.38 50.56 -2.02
N GLU A 381 -37.80 50.86 -3.19
CA GLU A 381 -37.88 52.14 -3.84
C GLU A 381 -39.35 52.53 -4.11
N GLY A 382 -40.14 51.61 -4.67
CA GLY A 382 -41.58 51.84 -4.89
C GLY A 382 -42.35 52.04 -3.59
N LEU A 383 -42.04 51.27 -2.55
CA LEU A 383 -42.66 51.44 -1.23
C LEU A 383 -42.31 52.79 -0.61
N LEU A 384 -41.10 53.33 -0.75
CA LEU A 384 -40.74 54.66 -0.29
C LEU A 384 -41.52 55.77 -1.01
N VAL A 385 -41.72 55.64 -2.33
CA VAL A 385 -42.59 56.57 -3.07
C VAL A 385 -43.99 56.58 -2.49
N ALA A 386 -44.58 55.43 -2.16
CA ALA A 386 -45.88 55.34 -1.53
C ALA A 386 -45.89 55.96 -0.12
N TYR A 387 -44.88 55.77 0.69
CA TYR A 387 -44.79 56.38 2.02
C TYR A 387 -44.69 57.90 1.99
N LEU A 388 -43.90 58.44 1.06
CA LEU A 388 -43.81 59.91 0.88
C LEU A 388 -45.07 60.54 0.38
N ASN A 389 -45.99 59.80 -0.27
CA ASN A 389 -47.22 60.28 -0.89
C ASN A 389 -48.46 59.51 -0.39
N ILE A 390 -48.47 59.08 0.86
CA ILE A 390 -49.39 58.08 1.42
C ILE A 390 -50.89 58.53 1.23
N ASP A 391 -51.18 59.79 1.45
CA ASP A 391 -52.54 60.31 1.33
C ASP A 391 -53.07 60.24 -0.13
N GLU A 392 -52.22 60.54 -1.11
CA GLU A 392 -52.51 60.44 -2.53
C GLU A 392 -52.66 58.98 -2.97
N VAL A 393 -51.80 58.10 -2.50
CA VAL A 393 -51.87 56.62 -2.74
C VAL A 393 -53.18 56.07 -2.22
N ILE A 394 -53.62 56.44 -1.00
CA ILE A 394 -54.87 55.98 -0.40
C ILE A 394 -56.08 56.59 -1.22
N HIS A 395 -55.98 57.84 -1.66
CA HIS A 395 -57.01 58.46 -2.48
C HIS A 395 -57.23 57.71 -3.79
N ILE A 396 -56.12 57.44 -4.53
CA ILE A 396 -56.14 56.66 -5.78
C ILE A 396 -56.74 55.25 -5.57
N ILE A 397 -56.33 54.55 -4.55
CA ILE A 397 -56.84 53.19 -4.26
C ILE A 397 -58.34 53.19 -3.98
N ARG A 398 -58.87 54.27 -3.42
CA ARG A 398 -60.30 54.39 -3.06
C ARG A 398 -61.20 54.90 -4.14
N THR A 399 -60.72 55.69 -5.10
CA THR A 399 -61.49 56.41 -6.06
C THR A 399 -61.34 55.91 -7.49
N GLU A 400 -60.26 55.24 -7.82
CA GLU A 400 -60.01 54.79 -9.19
C GLU A 400 -60.48 53.38 -9.43
N ASP A 401 -61.03 53.06 -10.57
CA ASP A 401 -61.44 51.71 -10.96
C ASP A 401 -60.24 50.79 -11.27
N GLU A 402 -59.16 51.38 -11.81
CA GLU A 402 -57.89 50.70 -12.16
C GLU A 402 -56.71 51.32 -11.39
N PRO A 403 -56.66 51.19 -10.06
CA PRO A 403 -55.68 51.90 -9.24
C PRO A 403 -54.23 51.55 -9.58
N LYS A 404 -53.92 50.32 -10.08
CA LYS A 404 -52.58 49.91 -10.47
C LYS A 404 -52.03 50.78 -11.60
N SER A 405 -52.78 50.96 -12.68
CA SER A 405 -52.37 51.78 -13.83
C SER A 405 -52.19 53.25 -13.46
N VAL A 406 -53.09 53.78 -12.64
CA VAL A 406 -53.03 55.17 -12.17
C VAL A 406 -51.81 55.41 -11.26
N LEU A 407 -51.49 54.48 -10.36
CA LEU A 407 -50.28 54.55 -9.53
C LEU A 407 -49.00 54.51 -10.38
N MET A 408 -48.96 53.63 -11.39
CA MET A 408 -47.80 53.53 -12.29
C MET A 408 -47.56 54.84 -13.05
N ASP A 409 -48.64 55.42 -13.66
CA ASP A 409 -48.55 56.68 -14.43
C ASP A 409 -48.25 57.87 -13.53
N ARG A 410 -48.84 57.95 -12.35
CA ARG A 410 -48.71 59.07 -11.42
C ARG A 410 -47.37 59.19 -10.78
N PHE A 411 -46.82 58.07 -10.34
CA PHE A 411 -45.52 58.01 -9.59
C PHE A 411 -44.37 57.53 -10.44
N ALA A 412 -44.57 57.22 -11.71
CA ALA A 412 -43.57 56.67 -12.62
C ALA A 412 -42.94 55.38 -12.07
N ILE A 413 -43.77 54.52 -11.44
CA ILE A 413 -43.35 53.25 -10.83
C ILE A 413 -43.70 52.09 -11.75
N THR A 414 -42.99 50.95 -11.55
CA THR A 414 -43.21 49.71 -12.32
C THR A 414 -44.47 48.97 -11.81
N GLY A 415 -44.97 48.03 -12.64
CA GLY A 415 -46.10 47.18 -12.24
C GLY A 415 -45.81 46.33 -11.00
N VAL A 416 -44.55 45.88 -10.82
CA VAL A 416 -44.10 45.15 -9.63
C VAL A 416 -44.14 46.02 -8.36
N GLN A 417 -43.69 47.27 -8.48
CA GLN A 417 -43.77 48.26 -7.39
C GLN A 417 -45.20 48.60 -7.05
N ALA A 418 -46.06 48.81 -8.04
CA ALA A 418 -47.48 49.08 -7.85
C ALA A 418 -48.19 47.89 -7.17
N ASP A 419 -47.92 46.66 -7.56
CA ASP A 419 -48.45 45.46 -6.91
C ASP A 419 -47.96 45.34 -5.44
N ALA A 420 -46.71 45.67 -5.17
CA ALA A 420 -46.18 45.69 -3.81
C ALA A 420 -46.88 46.73 -2.91
N ILE A 421 -47.19 47.91 -3.46
CA ILE A 421 -47.95 48.97 -2.77
C ILE A 421 -49.40 48.53 -2.49
N LEU A 422 -50.08 47.96 -3.48
CA LEU A 422 -51.45 47.47 -3.34
C LEU A 422 -51.58 46.29 -2.34
N ASN A 423 -50.54 45.50 -2.19
CA ASN A 423 -50.47 44.38 -1.22
C ASN A 423 -50.00 44.80 0.17
N LEU A 424 -49.75 46.09 0.45
CA LEU A 424 -49.36 46.56 1.76
C LEU A 424 -50.44 46.29 2.81
N ARG A 425 -50.05 45.74 3.91
CA ARG A 425 -50.95 45.58 5.07
C ARG A 425 -51.07 46.93 5.77
N LEU A 426 -52.28 47.32 6.20
CA LEU A 426 -52.56 48.60 6.87
C LEU A 426 -51.66 48.89 8.06
N ARG A 427 -51.23 47.83 8.80
CA ARG A 427 -50.28 47.98 9.93
C ARG A 427 -48.89 48.48 9.51
N HIS A 428 -48.51 48.29 8.24
CA HIS A 428 -47.22 48.70 7.70
C HIS A 428 -47.22 50.18 7.28
N LEU A 429 -48.33 50.89 7.36
CA LEU A 429 -48.42 52.34 7.07
C LEU A 429 -48.00 53.24 8.26
N MET A 430 -47.45 52.64 9.34
CA MET A 430 -46.98 53.42 10.50
C MET A 430 -45.63 54.09 10.20
N LYS A 431 -45.40 55.30 10.73
CA LYS A 431 -44.15 56.07 10.57
C LYS A 431 -42.87 55.26 10.94
N LEU A 432 -42.99 54.29 11.84
CA LEU A 432 -41.89 53.43 12.23
C LEU A 432 -41.41 52.48 11.10
N GLU A 433 -42.30 52.14 10.15
CA GLU A 433 -41.95 51.28 9.02
C GLU A 433 -41.09 52.00 7.98
N GLU A 434 -41.24 53.34 7.78
CA GLU A 434 -40.36 54.13 6.91
C GLU A 434 -38.89 53.99 7.34
N PHE A 435 -38.62 54.07 8.63
CA PHE A 435 -37.24 53.90 9.15
C PHE A 435 -36.69 52.50 8.90
N LYS A 436 -37.55 51.48 9.01
CA LYS A 436 -37.15 50.09 8.72
C LYS A 436 -36.84 49.89 7.24
N ILE A 437 -37.70 50.45 6.35
CA ILE A 437 -37.49 50.35 4.91
C ILE A 437 -36.19 51.06 4.50
N ARG A 438 -35.94 52.27 5.02
CA ARG A 438 -34.66 52.99 4.77
C ARG A 438 -33.44 52.26 5.33
N GLY A 439 -33.59 51.64 6.50
CA GLY A 439 -32.53 50.80 7.09
C GLY A 439 -32.24 49.59 6.21
N GLU A 440 -33.27 48.81 5.85
CA GLU A 440 -33.16 47.66 4.93
C GLU A 440 -32.58 48.06 3.58
N GLN A 441 -33.03 49.23 3.02
CA GLN A 441 -32.48 49.75 1.76
C GLN A 441 -30.97 50.02 1.88
N GLY A 442 -30.53 50.72 2.94
CA GLY A 442 -29.09 51.01 3.13
C GLY A 442 -28.24 49.76 3.29
N GLU A 443 -28.75 48.77 4.02
CA GLU A 443 -28.05 47.45 4.17
C GLU A 443 -27.96 46.74 2.83
N LEU A 444 -29.02 46.65 2.06
CA LEU A 444 -29.05 46.02 0.74
C LEU A 444 -28.23 46.74 -0.31
N GLU A 445 -28.20 48.10 -0.29
CA GLU A 445 -27.31 48.89 -1.16
C GLU A 445 -25.85 48.62 -0.89
N ALA A 446 -25.45 48.50 0.39
CA ALA A 446 -24.10 48.12 0.78
C ALA A 446 -23.76 46.70 0.35
N GLU A 447 -24.71 45.77 0.53
CA GLU A 447 -24.56 44.36 0.08
C GLU A 447 -24.42 44.29 -1.45
N ARG A 448 -25.28 45.02 -2.20
CA ARG A 448 -25.17 45.09 -3.67
C ARG A 448 -23.80 45.55 -4.12
N ALA A 449 -23.30 46.65 -3.54
CA ALA A 449 -21.99 47.20 -3.88
C ALA A 449 -20.86 46.21 -3.62
N GLU A 450 -20.93 45.44 -2.53
CA GLU A 450 -19.92 44.40 -2.22
C GLU A 450 -20.02 43.20 -3.17
N LEU A 451 -21.24 42.76 -3.54
CA LEU A 451 -21.46 41.71 -4.52
C LEU A 451 -20.92 42.11 -5.90
N GLU A 452 -21.27 43.32 -6.38
CA GLU A 452 -20.78 43.87 -7.65
C GLU A 452 -19.25 44.00 -7.66
N ALA A 453 -18.67 44.52 -6.57
CA ALA A 453 -17.22 44.65 -6.44
C ALA A 453 -16.50 43.27 -6.43
N THR A 454 -17.11 42.24 -5.83
CA THR A 454 -16.55 40.91 -5.79
C THR A 454 -16.67 40.22 -7.15
N LEU A 455 -17.83 40.31 -7.82
CA LEU A 455 -18.03 39.78 -9.17
C LEU A 455 -17.17 40.50 -10.21
N GLY A 456 -16.95 41.79 -10.06
CA GLY A 456 -16.09 42.59 -10.94
C GLY A 456 -14.59 42.39 -10.78
N SER A 457 -14.13 41.62 -9.77
CA SER A 457 -12.72 41.45 -9.46
C SER A 457 -12.33 39.99 -9.23
N LYS A 458 -11.59 39.41 -10.19
CA LYS A 458 -11.04 38.02 -10.03
C LYS A 458 -10.25 37.86 -8.73
N ALA A 459 -9.51 38.88 -8.32
CA ALA A 459 -8.71 38.81 -7.08
C ALA A 459 -9.60 38.74 -5.82
N ARG A 460 -10.72 39.50 -5.78
CA ARG A 460 -11.69 39.43 -4.68
C ARG A 460 -12.41 38.09 -4.67
N LEU A 461 -12.84 37.60 -5.83
CA LEU A 461 -13.49 36.30 -5.97
C LEU A 461 -12.58 35.17 -5.51
N ASN A 462 -11.31 35.15 -5.95
CA ASN A 462 -10.34 34.14 -5.50
C ASN A 462 -10.10 34.22 -3.99
N ARG A 463 -10.03 35.42 -3.43
CA ARG A 463 -9.87 35.58 -1.98
C ARG A 463 -11.08 35.05 -1.22
N LEU A 464 -12.30 35.34 -1.67
CA LEU A 464 -13.52 34.81 -1.07
C LEU A 464 -13.52 33.26 -1.10
N ILE A 465 -13.16 32.67 -2.22
CA ILE A 465 -13.06 31.20 -2.35
C ILE A 465 -12.00 30.63 -1.39
N ALA A 466 -10.83 31.27 -1.28
CA ALA A 466 -9.78 30.84 -0.36
C ALA A 466 -10.22 30.95 1.11
N ASP A 467 -10.87 32.03 1.49
CA ASP A 467 -11.37 32.26 2.85
C ASP A 467 -12.45 31.23 3.23
N GLU A 468 -13.37 30.92 2.30
CA GLU A 468 -14.39 29.86 2.49
C GLU A 468 -13.77 28.47 2.62
N LEU A 469 -12.80 28.12 1.77
CA LEU A 469 -12.07 26.85 1.86
C LEU A 469 -11.32 26.73 3.20
N ALA A 470 -10.66 27.79 3.64
CA ALA A 470 -9.97 27.82 4.92
C ALA A 470 -10.92 27.63 6.11
N ALA A 471 -12.10 28.30 6.07
CA ALA A 471 -13.12 28.14 7.09
C ALA A 471 -13.69 26.72 7.15
N ASP A 472 -13.92 26.09 6.00
CA ASP A 472 -14.38 24.71 5.93
C ASP A 472 -13.29 23.72 6.41
N ALA A 473 -12.00 23.99 6.11
CA ALA A 473 -10.89 23.19 6.61
C ALA A 473 -10.72 23.28 8.13
N GLU A 474 -11.02 24.44 8.73
CA GLU A 474 -11.04 24.59 10.19
C GLU A 474 -12.23 23.86 10.81
N ALA A 475 -13.41 23.94 10.18
CA ALA A 475 -14.64 23.33 10.72
C ALA A 475 -14.66 21.81 10.64
N TYR A 476 -14.10 21.22 9.58
CA TYR A 476 -14.18 19.77 9.28
C TYR A 476 -12.83 19.05 9.29
N GLY A 477 -11.73 19.78 9.35
CA GLY A 477 -10.38 19.20 9.30
C GLY A 477 -9.95 18.59 10.63
N ASP A 478 -9.24 17.49 10.53
CA ASP A 478 -8.61 16.77 11.64
C ASP A 478 -7.14 16.50 11.31
N GLU A 479 -6.42 15.86 12.25
CA GLU A 479 -5.05 15.44 12.03
C GLU A 479 -4.98 14.26 11.04
N ARG A 480 -3.83 14.18 10.35
CA ARG A 480 -3.51 13.03 9.50
C ARG A 480 -3.53 11.74 10.32
N ARG A 481 -4.17 10.70 9.80
CA ARG A 481 -4.25 9.38 10.43
C ARG A 481 -3.16 8.44 9.93
N SER A 482 -2.85 8.47 8.62
CA SER A 482 -1.84 7.60 8.01
C SER A 482 -0.47 8.28 8.01
N ALA A 483 0.42 7.84 8.90
CA ALA A 483 1.77 8.38 9.00
C ALA A 483 2.61 8.03 7.75
N LEU A 484 3.45 8.98 7.31
CA LEU A 484 4.43 8.76 6.24
C LEU A 484 5.75 8.33 6.86
N VAL A 485 6.19 7.10 6.61
CA VAL A 485 7.38 6.53 7.24
C VAL A 485 8.22 5.77 6.22
N GLU A 486 9.52 6.03 6.19
CA GLU A 486 10.43 5.18 5.43
C GLU A 486 10.67 3.87 6.19
N ARG A 487 10.38 2.74 5.56
CA ARG A 487 10.61 1.41 6.12
C ARG A 487 11.35 0.52 5.13
N ASN A 488 12.16 -0.36 5.65
CA ASN A 488 12.75 -1.44 4.87
C ASN A 488 11.66 -2.34 4.27
N GLN A 489 11.95 -2.86 3.07
CA GLN A 489 11.04 -3.79 2.41
C GLN A 489 10.82 -5.04 3.27
N ALA A 490 9.57 -5.46 3.42
CA ALA A 490 9.21 -6.69 4.11
C ALA A 490 9.83 -7.90 3.41
N ARG A 491 10.42 -8.82 4.19
CA ARG A 491 11.08 -10.02 3.68
C ARG A 491 10.49 -11.26 4.34
N ALA A 492 9.97 -12.16 3.53
CA ALA A 492 9.57 -13.48 4.01
C ALA A 492 10.80 -14.25 4.47
N LEU A 493 10.76 -14.76 5.72
CA LEU A 493 11.79 -15.63 6.26
C LEU A 493 11.78 -16.97 5.52
N SER A 494 12.96 -17.48 5.22
CA SER A 494 13.10 -18.84 4.69
C SER A 494 12.82 -19.89 5.78
N GLU A 495 12.54 -21.13 5.38
CA GLU A 495 12.31 -22.23 6.33
C GLU A 495 13.51 -22.42 7.29
N ALA A 496 14.70 -22.08 6.84
CA ALA A 496 15.93 -22.12 7.63
C ALA A 496 15.99 -21.00 8.69
N ASP A 497 15.50 -19.79 8.37
CA ASP A 497 15.48 -18.65 9.28
C ASP A 497 14.46 -18.84 10.42
N LEU A 498 13.41 -19.63 10.16
CA LEU A 498 12.33 -19.92 11.10
C LEU A 498 12.68 -20.98 12.17
N MET A 499 13.74 -21.75 11.96
CA MET A 499 14.15 -22.84 12.85
C MET A 499 15.05 -22.33 13.97
N PRO A 500 14.99 -22.92 15.19
CA PRO A 500 15.94 -22.61 16.26
C PRO A 500 17.37 -22.88 15.79
N SER A 501 18.24 -21.89 15.89
CA SER A 501 19.64 -22.03 15.52
C SER A 501 20.40 -22.78 16.63
N GLU A 502 20.62 -24.09 16.46
CA GLU A 502 21.41 -24.92 17.35
C GLU A 502 22.80 -25.16 16.75
N ASN A 503 23.82 -25.20 17.61
CA ASN A 503 25.16 -25.64 17.19
C ASN A 503 25.14 -27.12 16.83
N ILE A 504 25.64 -27.46 15.65
CA ILE A 504 25.70 -28.82 15.15
C ILE A 504 27.08 -29.14 14.53
N THR A 505 27.44 -30.39 14.54
CA THR A 505 28.55 -30.92 13.76
C THR A 505 28.02 -31.96 12.78
N VAL A 506 28.22 -31.69 11.50
CA VAL A 506 27.91 -32.65 10.44
C VAL A 506 29.07 -33.57 10.20
N VAL A 507 28.79 -34.86 10.09
CA VAL A 507 29.80 -35.92 9.90
C VAL A 507 29.53 -36.66 8.60
N LEU A 508 30.56 -36.78 7.76
CA LEU A 508 30.54 -37.48 6.47
C LEU A 508 31.48 -38.65 6.49
N SER A 509 31.00 -39.82 6.08
CA SER A 509 31.81 -41.04 5.94
C SER A 509 32.41 -41.18 4.53
N ARG A 510 33.39 -42.12 4.37
CA ARG A 510 34.04 -42.39 3.07
C ARG A 510 33.11 -42.94 2.00
N GLU A 511 32.10 -43.71 2.39
CA GLU A 511 31.09 -44.26 1.49
C GLU A 511 29.92 -43.29 1.29
N GLY A 512 30.03 -42.00 1.73
CA GLY A 512 29.06 -40.94 1.48
C GLY A 512 27.81 -40.98 2.38
N TRP A 513 27.91 -41.55 3.60
CA TRP A 513 26.86 -41.46 4.60
C TRP A 513 27.03 -40.21 5.43
N ILE A 514 25.90 -39.50 5.66
CA ILE A 514 25.88 -38.22 6.36
C ILE A 514 24.95 -38.25 7.56
N ARG A 515 25.34 -37.54 8.63
CA ARG A 515 24.58 -37.38 9.87
C ARG A 515 24.96 -36.09 10.60
N SER A 516 24.10 -35.62 11.49
CA SER A 516 24.28 -34.41 12.28
C SER A 516 24.24 -34.71 13.77
N ALA A 517 25.26 -34.29 14.51
CA ALA A 517 25.34 -34.35 15.97
C ALA A 517 25.13 -32.95 16.58
N LYS A 518 24.56 -32.87 17.79
CA LYS A 518 24.41 -31.60 18.54
C LYS A 518 25.75 -31.17 19.14
N GLY A 519 26.03 -29.87 19.07
CA GLY A 519 27.27 -29.28 19.61
C GLY A 519 28.40 -29.25 18.61
N HIS A 520 29.50 -28.56 18.99
CA HIS A 520 30.74 -28.45 18.22
C HIS A 520 31.84 -29.37 18.76
N ASP A 521 31.77 -29.80 20.05
CA ASP A 521 32.73 -30.67 20.70
C ASP A 521 32.36 -32.15 20.47
N VAL A 522 32.45 -32.58 19.21
CA VAL A 522 32.05 -33.93 18.79
C VAL A 522 33.26 -34.69 18.28
N ASP A 523 33.59 -35.82 18.91
CA ASP A 523 34.60 -36.75 18.39
C ASP A 523 34.03 -37.56 17.22
N ALA A 524 34.03 -36.91 16.04
CA ALA A 524 33.48 -37.50 14.82
C ALA A 524 34.28 -38.78 14.39
N ALA A 525 35.59 -38.84 14.66
CA ALA A 525 36.43 -39.98 14.29
C ALA A 525 36.18 -41.22 15.16
N GLY A 526 35.84 -41.00 16.44
CA GLY A 526 35.48 -42.06 17.39
C GLY A 526 34.06 -42.62 17.28
N MET A 527 33.23 -42.09 16.37
CA MET A 527 31.88 -42.59 16.16
C MET A 527 31.82 -43.94 15.47
N ASN A 528 30.74 -44.70 15.70
CA ASN A 528 30.51 -45.96 14.99
C ASN A 528 30.12 -45.72 13.54
N TYR A 529 30.83 -46.38 12.62
CA TYR A 529 30.56 -46.40 11.19
C TYR A 529 30.08 -47.79 10.75
N ARG A 530 29.52 -47.91 9.56
CA ARG A 530 29.10 -49.19 8.99
C ARG A 530 30.31 -50.08 8.72
N THR A 531 30.08 -51.37 8.69
CA THR A 531 31.15 -52.35 8.36
C THR A 531 31.73 -52.01 6.97
N GLY A 532 33.04 -51.75 6.92
CA GLY A 532 33.76 -51.37 5.70
C GLY A 532 33.74 -49.86 5.37
N ASP A 533 33.07 -49.03 6.17
CA ASP A 533 33.08 -47.57 6.06
C ASP A 533 33.88 -46.92 7.20
N ASP A 534 34.34 -45.70 7.02
CA ASP A 534 35.16 -44.99 7.99
C ASP A 534 34.91 -43.45 7.89
N TYR A 535 35.39 -42.71 8.86
CA TYR A 535 35.39 -41.28 8.89
C TYR A 535 36.07 -40.66 7.65
N LEU A 536 35.41 -39.70 7.02
CA LEU A 536 35.99 -38.86 5.96
C LEU A 536 36.20 -37.41 6.40
N ALA A 537 35.14 -36.71 6.84
CA ALA A 537 35.18 -35.31 7.20
C ALA A 537 34.13 -34.95 8.26
N ALA A 538 34.39 -33.89 9.01
CA ALA A 538 33.42 -33.25 9.89
C ALA A 538 33.48 -31.74 9.68
N ALA A 539 32.31 -31.08 9.78
CA ALA A 539 32.18 -29.65 9.69
C ALA A 539 31.17 -29.12 10.73
N SER A 540 31.60 -28.15 11.52
CA SER A 540 30.76 -27.52 12.56
C SER A 540 30.11 -26.23 12.05
N GLY A 541 28.84 -26.03 12.38
CA GLY A 541 28.03 -24.90 11.99
C GLY A 541 26.74 -24.85 12.80
N ARG A 542 25.71 -24.18 12.26
CA ARG A 542 24.40 -24.09 12.89
C ARG A 542 23.37 -24.92 12.15
N SER A 543 22.28 -25.29 12.83
CA SER A 543 21.20 -26.09 12.24
C SER A 543 20.47 -25.37 11.10
N ASN A 544 20.49 -24.06 11.06
CA ASN A 544 19.88 -23.23 10.00
C ASN A 544 20.85 -22.87 8.88
N ASP A 545 22.13 -23.31 8.94
CA ASP A 545 23.10 -23.07 7.88
C ASP A 545 22.88 -23.99 6.67
N THR A 546 23.48 -23.60 5.55
CA THR A 546 23.54 -24.41 4.34
C THR A 546 24.81 -25.31 4.39
N LEU A 547 24.60 -26.60 4.23
CA LEU A 547 25.69 -27.55 4.02
C LEU A 547 25.96 -27.65 2.52
N ILE A 548 27.23 -27.50 2.15
CA ILE A 548 27.73 -27.78 0.80
C ILE A 548 28.62 -28.99 0.84
N VAL A 549 28.33 -30.00 0.01
CA VAL A 549 29.16 -31.17 -0.22
C VAL A 549 29.82 -31.07 -1.58
N LEU A 550 31.12 -31.39 -1.68
CA LEU A 550 31.88 -31.38 -2.94
C LEU A 550 32.25 -32.80 -3.34
N ASP A 551 32.12 -33.13 -4.62
CA ASP A 551 32.55 -34.39 -5.18
C ASP A 551 33.92 -34.29 -5.88
N SER A 552 34.51 -35.43 -6.19
CA SER A 552 35.85 -35.56 -6.84
C SER A 552 35.91 -34.97 -8.25
N ALA A 553 34.76 -34.80 -8.91
CA ALA A 553 34.65 -34.15 -10.22
C ALA A 553 34.53 -32.60 -10.11
N GLY A 554 34.47 -32.07 -8.88
CA GLY A 554 34.38 -30.63 -8.60
C GLY A 554 32.97 -30.06 -8.68
N ARG A 555 31.94 -30.89 -8.53
CA ARG A 555 30.54 -30.45 -8.41
C ARG A 555 30.18 -30.25 -6.95
N SER A 556 29.47 -29.17 -6.68
CA SER A 556 28.93 -28.85 -5.36
C SER A 556 27.45 -29.18 -5.26
N TYR A 557 27.02 -29.63 -4.12
CA TYR A 557 25.64 -30.01 -3.79
C TYR A 557 25.22 -29.35 -2.50
N SER A 558 23.98 -28.85 -2.43
CA SER A 558 23.46 -28.14 -1.26
C SER A 558 22.43 -28.97 -0.52
N LEU A 559 22.53 -28.99 0.79
CA LEU A 559 21.58 -29.58 1.71
C LEU A 559 21.30 -28.61 2.84
N ALA A 560 20.04 -28.56 3.29
CA ALA A 560 19.66 -27.80 4.48
C ALA A 560 20.11 -28.60 5.73
N ALA A 561 20.94 -28.00 6.57
CA ALA A 561 21.54 -28.71 7.69
C ALA A 561 20.53 -29.27 8.70
N HIS A 562 19.40 -28.60 8.88
CA HIS A 562 18.31 -29.06 9.76
C HIS A 562 17.56 -30.31 9.27
N ARG A 563 17.72 -30.67 7.99
CA ARG A 563 17.11 -31.89 7.41
C ARG A 563 18.00 -33.13 7.49
N LEU A 564 19.21 -32.97 8.01
CA LEU A 564 20.15 -34.10 8.12
C LEU A 564 19.71 -35.07 9.21
N PRO A 565 19.91 -36.38 9.00
CA PRO A 565 19.62 -37.40 9.98
C PRO A 565 20.46 -37.24 11.25
N SER A 566 19.86 -37.56 12.41
CA SER A 566 20.54 -37.47 13.70
C SER A 566 21.71 -38.49 13.81
N ALA A 567 22.80 -38.07 14.43
CA ALA A 567 23.97 -38.93 14.73
C ALA A 567 23.71 -40.04 15.76
N ARG A 568 22.48 -40.16 16.31
CA ARG A 568 22.05 -41.31 17.10
C ARG A 568 22.04 -42.61 16.28
N GLY A 569 21.83 -42.49 14.97
CA GLY A 569 21.92 -43.55 13.98
C GLY A 569 23.21 -43.51 13.18
N GLN A 570 23.33 -44.40 12.18
CA GLN A 570 24.47 -44.43 11.27
C GLN A 570 24.43 -43.40 10.15
N GLY A 571 23.35 -42.56 10.07
CA GLY A 571 23.12 -41.59 9.03
C GLY A 571 22.37 -42.16 7.82
N GLU A 572 22.39 -41.40 6.74
CA GLU A 572 21.76 -41.74 5.45
C GLU A 572 22.75 -41.53 4.30
N PRO A 573 22.66 -42.34 3.22
CA PRO A 573 23.52 -42.16 2.06
C PRO A 573 23.12 -40.91 1.28
N LEU A 574 24.10 -40.07 0.95
CA LEU A 574 23.92 -38.87 0.16
C LEU A 574 23.31 -39.15 -1.23
N THR A 575 23.58 -40.33 -1.79
CA THR A 575 23.01 -40.78 -3.06
C THR A 575 21.50 -40.99 -3.04
N GLY A 576 20.89 -41.06 -1.86
CA GLY A 576 19.41 -41.06 -1.70
C GLY A 576 18.76 -39.69 -2.04
N SER A 577 19.48 -38.61 -1.82
CA SER A 577 19.01 -37.24 -2.04
C SER A 577 19.71 -36.49 -3.18
N LEU A 578 20.94 -36.90 -3.51
CA LEU A 578 21.81 -36.30 -4.52
C LEU A 578 22.09 -37.28 -5.66
N SER A 579 22.39 -36.76 -6.85
CA SER A 579 22.69 -37.56 -8.04
C SER A 579 24.10 -37.20 -8.58
N PRO A 580 25.19 -37.66 -7.91
CA PRO A 580 26.54 -37.45 -8.43
C PRO A 580 26.74 -38.18 -9.76
N ALA A 581 27.69 -37.69 -10.58
CA ALA A 581 28.06 -38.39 -11.82
C ALA A 581 28.68 -39.77 -11.53
N ASP A 582 28.56 -40.70 -12.48
CA ASP A 582 29.10 -42.05 -12.34
C ASP A 582 30.60 -42.02 -12.04
N GLY A 583 31.01 -42.74 -10.99
CA GLY A 583 32.38 -42.82 -10.50
C GLY A 583 32.86 -41.61 -9.68
N ALA A 584 32.04 -40.55 -9.51
CA ALA A 584 32.38 -39.46 -8.61
C ALA A 584 32.19 -39.87 -7.14
N ARG A 585 33.13 -39.47 -6.28
CA ARG A 585 33.07 -39.69 -4.83
C ARG A 585 33.02 -38.34 -4.11
N PHE A 586 32.34 -38.29 -2.98
CA PHE A 586 32.35 -37.09 -2.14
C PHE A 586 33.71 -36.93 -1.48
N VAL A 587 34.31 -35.75 -1.57
CA VAL A 587 35.68 -35.48 -1.06
C VAL A 587 35.69 -34.64 0.21
N GLY A 588 34.60 -33.95 0.52
CA GLY A 588 34.49 -33.14 1.71
C GLY A 588 33.25 -32.24 1.68
N MET A 589 33.14 -31.42 2.70
CA MET A 589 31.99 -30.52 2.88
C MET A 589 32.38 -29.24 3.60
N ALA A 590 31.54 -28.22 3.47
CA ALA A 590 31.57 -26.96 4.21
C ALA A 590 30.16 -26.60 4.68
N ILE A 591 30.03 -26.02 5.87
CA ILE A 591 28.77 -25.56 6.45
C ILE A 591 28.93 -24.14 6.97
N GLY A 592 27.94 -23.28 6.75
CA GLY A 592 27.93 -21.90 7.24
C GLY A 592 26.94 -21.00 6.52
N GLY A 593 26.98 -19.73 6.90
CA GLY A 593 26.15 -18.67 6.25
C GLY A 593 26.62 -18.39 4.81
N GLU A 594 25.78 -17.69 4.06
CA GLU A 594 25.98 -17.40 2.63
C GLU A 594 27.31 -16.67 2.32
N THR A 595 27.78 -15.82 3.22
CA THR A 595 28.99 -15.00 3.06
C THR A 595 30.29 -15.74 3.42
N LEU A 596 30.20 -16.97 3.98
CA LEU A 596 31.39 -17.74 4.35
C LEU A 596 32.20 -18.06 3.10
N THR A 597 33.51 -17.71 3.13
CA THR A 597 34.43 -17.99 2.02
C THR A 597 35.04 -19.39 2.16
N CYS A 598 35.03 -20.12 1.08
CA CYS A 598 35.73 -21.40 0.95
C CYS A 598 36.88 -21.31 -0.04
N VAL A 599 37.92 -22.12 0.17
CA VAL A 599 38.96 -22.35 -0.81
C VAL A 599 38.77 -23.73 -1.43
N LEU A 600 38.70 -23.76 -2.76
CA LEU A 600 38.66 -24.98 -3.57
C LEU A 600 39.97 -25.17 -4.30
N ALA A 601 40.44 -26.41 -4.30
CA ALA A 601 41.65 -26.79 -5.06
C ALA A 601 41.54 -28.20 -5.66
N SER A 602 42.39 -28.44 -6.65
CA SER A 602 42.53 -29.75 -7.31
C SER A 602 43.89 -30.39 -7.03
N THR A 603 43.97 -31.71 -7.17
CA THR A 603 45.22 -32.46 -7.10
C THR A 603 46.27 -31.96 -8.12
N ALA A 604 45.85 -31.27 -9.19
CA ALA A 604 46.75 -30.61 -10.16
C ALA A 604 47.36 -29.30 -9.64
N GLY A 605 47.12 -28.90 -8.39
CA GLY A 605 47.68 -27.71 -7.76
C GLY A 605 47.10 -26.37 -8.22
N HIS A 606 45.88 -26.37 -8.68
CA HIS A 606 45.14 -25.15 -9.00
C HIS A 606 44.00 -24.96 -8.01
N GLY A 607 43.68 -23.70 -7.71
CA GLY A 607 42.58 -23.37 -6.78
C GLY A 607 42.19 -21.89 -6.81
N PHE A 608 41.13 -21.57 -6.08
CA PHE A 608 40.55 -20.22 -5.95
C PHE A 608 39.71 -20.13 -4.69
N ALA A 609 39.40 -18.92 -4.28
CA ALA A 609 38.45 -18.60 -3.21
C ALA A 609 37.06 -18.41 -3.79
N VAL A 610 36.01 -18.87 -3.08
CA VAL A 610 34.61 -18.77 -3.52
C VAL A 610 33.68 -18.59 -2.32
N PRO A 611 32.70 -17.66 -2.35
CA PRO A 611 31.64 -17.58 -1.34
C PRO A 611 30.78 -18.86 -1.34
N LEU A 612 30.33 -19.31 -0.14
CA LEU A 612 29.49 -20.49 -0.01
C LEU A 612 28.18 -20.38 -0.82
N SER A 613 27.61 -19.17 -0.90
CA SER A 613 26.43 -18.85 -1.75
C SER A 613 26.63 -19.20 -3.21
N ASP A 614 27.86 -18.99 -3.75
CA ASP A 614 28.17 -19.30 -5.14
C ASP A 614 28.35 -20.81 -5.42
N MET A 615 28.56 -21.59 -4.37
CA MET A 615 28.58 -23.05 -4.46
C MET A 615 27.20 -23.68 -4.34
N ALA A 616 26.17 -22.91 -3.93
CA ALA A 616 24.83 -23.41 -3.71
C ALA A 616 24.16 -23.90 -5.01
N SER A 617 23.44 -25.03 -4.93
CA SER A 617 22.72 -25.65 -6.03
C SER A 617 21.36 -26.16 -5.59
N LYS A 618 20.31 -25.82 -6.35
CA LYS A 618 18.96 -26.37 -6.18
C LYS A 618 18.76 -27.71 -6.90
N GLN A 619 19.73 -28.13 -7.74
CA GLN A 619 19.64 -29.34 -8.55
C GLN A 619 20.27 -30.52 -7.84
N LYS A 620 19.61 -31.68 -7.84
CA LYS A 620 20.16 -32.94 -7.28
C LYS A 620 21.45 -33.39 -7.97
N SER A 621 21.63 -33.03 -9.25
CA SER A 621 22.86 -33.30 -10.04
C SER A 621 24.02 -32.36 -9.70
N GLY A 622 23.83 -31.42 -8.76
CA GLY A 622 24.84 -30.45 -8.34
C GLY A 622 25.19 -29.41 -9.38
N LYS A 623 26.07 -28.50 -9.00
CA LYS A 623 26.57 -27.37 -9.83
C LYS A 623 28.07 -27.58 -10.07
N ALA A 624 28.53 -27.46 -11.33
CA ALA A 624 29.96 -27.48 -11.61
C ALA A 624 30.64 -26.22 -11.06
N THR A 625 31.41 -26.32 -10.00
CA THR A 625 32.07 -25.21 -9.33
C THR A 625 33.58 -25.23 -9.57
N LEU A 626 34.26 -26.36 -9.32
CA LEU A 626 35.68 -26.55 -9.62
C LEU A 626 35.86 -27.37 -10.89
N THR A 627 36.83 -27.02 -11.74
CA THR A 627 37.28 -27.83 -12.89
C THR A 627 38.63 -28.40 -12.58
N PRO A 628 38.76 -29.66 -12.10
CA PRO A 628 40.03 -30.20 -11.62
C PRO A 628 41.11 -30.33 -12.70
N GLY A 629 40.75 -30.50 -13.95
CA GLY A 629 41.64 -30.77 -15.09
C GLY A 629 41.72 -32.28 -15.40
N LYS A 630 42.31 -32.60 -16.56
CA LYS A 630 42.39 -34.00 -17.06
C LYS A 630 43.21 -34.88 -16.14
N GLY A 631 42.64 -35.94 -15.63
CA GLY A 631 43.30 -36.90 -14.70
C GLY A 631 43.51 -36.41 -13.28
N ALA A 632 42.97 -35.24 -12.93
CA ALA A 632 43.01 -34.68 -11.57
C ALA A 632 41.60 -34.73 -10.93
N THR A 633 41.57 -34.68 -9.59
CA THR A 633 40.36 -34.69 -8.77
C THR A 633 40.28 -33.43 -7.90
N ALA A 634 39.08 -33.08 -7.47
CA ALA A 634 38.92 -32.08 -6.43
C ALA A 634 39.43 -32.56 -5.08
N LEU A 635 39.92 -31.61 -4.28
CA LEU A 635 40.29 -31.83 -2.86
C LEU A 635 39.14 -31.38 -1.97
N ALA A 636 39.17 -31.79 -0.69
CA ALA A 636 38.24 -31.34 0.33
C ALA A 636 38.23 -29.78 0.41
N PRO A 637 37.08 -29.12 0.40
CA PRO A 637 37.02 -27.69 0.57
C PRO A 637 37.48 -27.29 1.97
N THR A 638 38.11 -26.13 2.12
CA THR A 638 38.46 -25.56 3.40
C THR A 638 37.81 -24.20 3.60
N THR A 639 37.20 -24.00 4.76
CA THR A 639 36.55 -22.74 5.13
C THR A 639 37.54 -21.73 5.67
N VAL A 640 37.44 -20.50 5.25
CA VAL A 640 38.24 -19.37 5.74
C VAL A 640 37.55 -18.78 6.98
N ALA A 641 38.33 -18.62 8.07
CA ALA A 641 37.84 -18.02 9.30
C ALA A 641 38.99 -17.28 10.01
N GLY A 642 38.66 -16.15 10.68
CA GLY A 642 39.61 -15.33 11.43
C GLY A 642 40.37 -14.33 10.55
N ASP A 643 41.28 -13.59 11.21
CA ASP A 643 42.04 -12.50 10.59
C ASP A 643 43.28 -13.02 9.86
N ASP A 644 43.71 -12.33 8.82
CA ASP A 644 44.89 -12.61 7.99
C ASP A 644 45.02 -14.11 7.59
N PRO A 645 44.01 -14.65 6.86
CA PRO A 645 44.01 -16.07 6.56
C PRO A 645 45.06 -16.47 5.52
N GLU A 646 45.74 -17.56 5.78
CA GLU A 646 46.70 -18.21 4.89
C GLU A 646 46.14 -19.53 4.38
N VAL A 647 46.54 -19.93 3.19
CA VAL A 647 46.20 -21.22 2.62
C VAL A 647 47.48 -22.08 2.55
N CYS A 648 47.50 -23.11 3.33
CA CYS A 648 48.61 -24.09 3.35
C CYS A 648 48.30 -25.23 2.39
N VAL A 649 49.24 -25.52 1.50
CA VAL A 649 49.15 -26.53 0.42
C VAL A 649 50.28 -27.53 0.58
N VAL A 650 49.95 -28.83 0.61
CA VAL A 650 50.95 -29.89 0.75
C VAL A 650 50.91 -30.90 -0.42
N THR A 651 52.09 -31.34 -0.88
CA THR A 651 52.23 -32.23 -2.02
C THR A 651 52.61 -33.66 -1.63
N THR A 652 52.46 -34.62 -2.57
CA THR A 652 52.89 -36.03 -2.43
C THR A 652 54.39 -36.17 -2.15
N ALA A 653 55.24 -35.20 -2.51
CA ALA A 653 56.66 -35.16 -2.20
C ALA A 653 56.96 -34.50 -0.85
N GLY A 654 55.96 -34.19 -0.04
CA GLY A 654 56.13 -33.54 1.27
C GLY A 654 56.61 -32.11 1.18
N GLN A 655 56.27 -31.38 0.11
CA GLN A 655 56.48 -29.93 0.00
C GLN A 655 55.31 -29.21 0.61
N LEU A 656 55.53 -28.30 1.54
CA LEU A 656 54.54 -27.42 2.15
C LEU A 656 54.76 -25.98 1.67
N LEU A 657 53.68 -25.30 1.26
CA LEU A 657 53.64 -23.89 0.95
C LEU A 657 52.49 -23.25 1.66
N CYS A 658 52.72 -22.20 2.43
CA CYS A 658 51.70 -21.35 2.99
C CYS A 658 51.72 -20.01 2.24
N LEU A 659 50.58 -19.57 1.71
CA LEU A 659 50.42 -18.35 0.92
C LEU A 659 49.25 -17.56 1.47
N ALA A 660 49.28 -16.24 1.32
CA ALA A 660 48.17 -15.36 1.74
C ALA A 660 46.93 -15.64 0.89
N LEU A 661 45.75 -15.59 1.53
CA LEU A 661 44.47 -15.82 0.82
C LEU A 661 44.26 -14.80 -0.32
N GLU A 662 44.72 -13.57 -0.13
CA GLU A 662 44.62 -12.48 -1.11
C GLU A 662 45.32 -12.78 -2.44
N GLU A 663 46.30 -13.68 -2.45
CA GLU A 663 46.95 -14.13 -3.69
C GLU A 663 46.06 -15.03 -4.54
N LEU A 664 44.91 -15.51 -4.01
CA LEU A 664 43.98 -16.36 -4.72
C LEU A 664 42.91 -15.51 -5.44
N PRO A 665 42.58 -15.84 -6.70
CA PRO A 665 41.46 -15.19 -7.36
C PRO A 665 40.16 -15.61 -6.67
N GLN A 666 39.22 -14.68 -6.59
CA GLN A 666 37.85 -14.94 -6.16
C GLN A 666 37.03 -15.27 -7.42
N LEU A 667 36.51 -16.49 -7.54
CA LEU A 667 35.78 -16.97 -8.71
C LEU A 667 34.52 -17.71 -8.28
N THR A 668 33.48 -17.60 -9.10
CA THR A 668 32.23 -18.36 -8.89
C THR A 668 32.31 -19.78 -9.43
N LYS A 669 33.21 -20.05 -10.39
CA LYS A 669 33.48 -21.36 -11.01
C LYS A 669 34.78 -21.34 -11.79
N GLY A 670 35.41 -22.48 -12.00
CA GLY A 670 36.53 -22.63 -12.91
C GLY A 670 37.64 -23.51 -12.41
N LYS A 671 38.82 -23.40 -13.04
CA LYS A 671 40.03 -24.14 -12.66
C LYS A 671 40.81 -23.44 -11.53
N GLY A 672 40.71 -22.13 -11.45
CA GLY A 672 41.53 -21.32 -10.55
C GLY A 672 42.98 -21.13 -11.04
N ASN A 673 43.76 -20.47 -10.20
CA ASN A 673 45.19 -20.22 -10.43
C ASN A 673 46.06 -21.31 -9.83
N LYS A 674 47.29 -21.44 -10.36
CA LYS A 674 48.27 -22.36 -9.84
C LYS A 674 48.69 -21.97 -8.40
N LEU A 675 48.53 -22.86 -7.45
CA LEU A 675 48.85 -22.65 -6.02
C LEU A 675 50.33 -22.95 -5.74
N ILE A 676 50.79 -24.09 -6.19
CA ILE A 676 52.14 -24.61 -5.92
C ILE A 676 52.75 -25.20 -7.20
N ALA A 677 54.05 -25.11 -7.35
CA ALA A 677 54.78 -25.74 -8.47
C ALA A 677 54.97 -27.26 -8.21
N LEU A 678 54.42 -28.08 -9.11
CA LEU A 678 54.52 -29.54 -9.10
C LEU A 678 55.54 -30.04 -10.12
N LYS A 679 56.31 -31.10 -9.79
CA LYS A 679 57.14 -31.88 -10.73
C LYS A 679 56.27 -32.96 -11.40
N ALA A 680 56.82 -33.58 -12.47
CA ALA A 680 56.16 -34.69 -13.13
C ALA A 680 55.87 -35.83 -12.12
N GLY A 681 54.63 -36.33 -12.10
CA GLY A 681 54.18 -37.37 -11.19
C GLY A 681 53.83 -36.89 -9.76
N GLU A 682 53.94 -35.59 -9.47
CA GLU A 682 53.60 -35.02 -8.17
C GLU A 682 52.20 -34.44 -8.18
N ALA A 683 51.49 -34.52 -7.05
CA ALA A 683 50.15 -34.02 -6.90
C ALA A 683 50.01 -33.32 -5.54
N VAL A 684 49.02 -32.41 -5.42
CA VAL A 684 48.58 -31.87 -4.14
C VAL A 684 47.72 -32.90 -3.43
N ILE A 685 47.97 -33.12 -2.14
CA ILE A 685 47.25 -34.09 -1.29
C ILE A 685 46.15 -33.39 -0.51
N ALA A 686 46.46 -32.22 0.09
CA ALA A 686 45.55 -31.49 0.97
C ALA A 686 45.83 -30.00 0.93
N ILE A 687 44.78 -29.24 1.20
CA ILE A 687 44.81 -27.79 1.48
C ILE A 687 44.14 -27.51 2.81
N GLN A 688 44.60 -26.48 3.52
CA GLN A 688 43.95 -26.00 4.74
C GLN A 688 44.12 -24.52 4.89
N ALA A 689 42.98 -23.80 5.05
CA ALA A 689 43.01 -22.40 5.44
C ALA A 689 43.16 -22.26 6.94
N VAL A 690 44.07 -21.40 7.37
CA VAL A 690 44.38 -21.14 8.79
C VAL A 690 44.50 -19.61 8.98
N SER A 691 43.98 -19.09 10.09
CA SER A 691 44.19 -17.69 10.46
C SER A 691 45.53 -17.44 11.13
N SER A 692 45.88 -16.17 11.34
CA SER A 692 47.10 -15.76 12.06
C SER A 692 47.17 -16.34 13.47
N ALA A 693 46.04 -16.57 14.15
CA ALA A 693 45.96 -17.10 15.51
C ALA A 693 45.91 -18.64 15.58
N GLN A 694 45.65 -19.35 14.49
CA GLN A 694 45.45 -20.80 14.48
C GLN A 694 46.74 -21.58 14.24
N THR A 695 46.77 -22.80 14.73
CA THR A 695 47.87 -23.73 14.51
C THR A 695 47.54 -24.74 13.41
N LEU A 696 48.45 -24.93 12.45
CA LEU A 696 48.35 -25.98 11.42
C LEU A 696 48.84 -27.32 11.97
N VAL A 697 48.00 -28.34 11.83
CA VAL A 697 48.38 -29.73 12.22
C VAL A 697 48.56 -30.58 10.98
N ILE A 698 49.73 -31.16 10.81
CA ILE A 698 50.12 -32.06 9.71
C ILE A 698 50.09 -33.50 10.21
N HIS A 699 49.26 -34.34 9.58
CA HIS A 699 49.11 -35.75 9.97
C HIS A 699 49.86 -36.67 8.99
N SER A 700 50.70 -37.55 9.52
CA SER A 700 51.50 -38.55 8.77
C SER A 700 51.51 -39.91 9.50
N GLY A 701 50.63 -40.81 9.05
CA GLY A 701 50.38 -42.08 9.74
C GLY A 701 49.82 -41.84 11.15
N LYS A 702 50.47 -42.45 12.18
CA LYS A 702 50.10 -42.21 13.58
C LYS A 702 50.75 -40.97 14.22
N ARG A 703 51.56 -40.22 13.43
CA ARG A 703 52.26 -39.02 13.90
C ARG A 703 51.56 -37.76 13.46
N HIS A 704 51.66 -36.74 14.28
CA HIS A 704 51.25 -35.40 13.93
C HIS A 704 52.32 -34.36 14.26
N MET A 705 52.40 -33.30 13.53
CA MET A 705 53.27 -32.14 13.76
C MET A 705 52.40 -30.87 13.76
N THR A 706 52.58 -30.06 14.75
CA THR A 706 51.91 -28.77 14.87
C THR A 706 52.84 -27.66 14.42
N LEU A 707 52.32 -26.72 13.63
CA LEU A 707 53.04 -25.52 13.22
C LEU A 707 52.23 -24.30 13.69
N GLY A 708 52.73 -23.63 14.69
CA GLY A 708 52.21 -22.34 15.14
C GLY A 708 52.49 -21.25 14.12
N PRO A 709 51.98 -20.03 14.32
CA PRO A 709 52.17 -18.90 13.39
C PRO A 709 53.63 -18.64 13.02
N ALA A 710 54.52 -18.57 14.03
CA ALA A 710 55.97 -18.33 13.83
C ALA A 710 56.68 -19.48 13.07
N GLU A 711 56.25 -20.72 13.26
CA GLU A 711 56.82 -21.90 12.57
C GLU A 711 56.32 -21.98 11.12
N ARG A 712 55.09 -21.55 10.84
CA ARG A 712 54.54 -21.45 9.47
C ARG A 712 55.28 -20.42 8.60
N ASP A 713 55.85 -19.36 9.18
CA ASP A 713 56.64 -18.35 8.46
C ASP A 713 57.79 -18.98 7.67
N ALA A 714 58.37 -20.08 8.19
CA ALA A 714 59.39 -20.83 7.47
C ALA A 714 58.90 -21.44 6.14
N TYR A 715 57.58 -21.66 5.99
CA TYR A 715 56.94 -22.25 4.81
C TYR A 715 56.17 -21.24 3.96
N ARG A 716 56.19 -19.94 4.34
CA ARG A 716 55.57 -18.88 3.53
C ARG A 716 56.35 -18.67 2.23
N GLY A 717 55.62 -18.40 1.19
CA GLY A 717 56.19 -18.09 -0.13
C GLY A 717 55.13 -17.66 -1.11
N PRO A 718 55.56 -17.00 -2.21
CA PRO A 718 54.64 -16.53 -3.22
C PRO A 718 53.92 -17.71 -3.92
N ARG A 719 52.68 -17.43 -4.37
CA ARG A 719 51.88 -18.40 -5.13
C ARG A 719 52.68 -18.96 -6.33
N ALA A 720 52.45 -20.21 -6.66
CA ALA A 720 53.12 -20.97 -7.70
C ALA A 720 54.62 -21.23 -7.47
N SER A 721 55.17 -20.92 -6.27
CA SER A 721 56.49 -21.38 -5.84
C SER A 721 56.48 -22.86 -5.49
N ARG A 722 57.68 -23.46 -5.28
CA ARG A 722 57.85 -24.89 -4.99
C ARG A 722 57.42 -25.27 -3.56
N GLY A 723 57.45 -24.36 -2.64
CA GLY A 723 57.37 -24.62 -1.20
C GLY A 723 58.63 -25.24 -0.61
N LYS A 724 58.60 -25.52 0.69
CA LYS A 724 59.70 -26.13 1.42
C LYS A 724 59.37 -27.54 1.86
N ARG A 725 60.39 -28.41 1.92
CA ARG A 725 60.22 -29.81 2.29
C ARG A 725 60.00 -29.94 3.78
N LEU A 726 59.01 -30.72 4.16
CA LEU A 726 58.77 -31.10 5.57
C LEU A 726 59.88 -31.94 6.16
N PRO A 727 60.07 -31.92 7.47
CA PRO A 727 61.07 -32.71 8.18
C PRO A 727 60.92 -34.19 7.91
N ARG A 728 62.03 -34.93 8.14
CA ARG A 728 62.10 -36.39 7.99
C ARG A 728 61.04 -37.07 8.90
N GLY A 729 60.18 -37.90 8.34
CA GLY A 729 59.06 -38.54 9.06
C GLY A 729 57.70 -37.89 8.82
N PHE A 730 57.66 -36.70 8.18
CA PHE A 730 56.43 -35.99 7.79
C PHE A 730 56.32 -35.74 6.26
N THR A 731 57.10 -36.48 5.49
CA THR A 731 57.06 -36.34 4.00
C THR A 731 55.92 -37.11 3.38
N GLN A 732 55.31 -38.07 4.09
CA GLN A 732 54.08 -38.77 3.63
C GLN A 732 52.84 -38.23 4.39
N VAL A 733 52.42 -37.04 4.02
CA VAL A 733 51.26 -36.41 4.63
C VAL A 733 49.97 -37.09 4.18
N GLN A 734 49.04 -37.28 5.09
CA GLN A 734 47.71 -37.84 4.81
C GLN A 734 46.62 -36.77 4.83
N ARG A 735 46.70 -35.81 5.74
CA ARG A 735 45.76 -34.71 5.86
C ARG A 735 46.38 -33.51 6.57
N LEU A 736 45.79 -32.36 6.35
CA LEU A 736 45.98 -31.15 7.14
C LEU A 736 44.73 -30.88 7.97
N SER A 737 44.90 -30.32 9.16
CA SER A 737 43.81 -29.79 9.98
C SER A 737 44.27 -28.52 10.69
N ARG A 738 43.35 -27.80 11.27
CA ARG A 738 43.62 -26.59 12.08
C ARG A 738 43.16 -26.81 13.51
N GLN A 739 43.87 -26.19 14.43
CA GLN A 739 43.53 -26.15 15.84
C GLN A 739 43.52 -24.70 16.30
N SER A 740 42.53 -24.36 17.14
CA SER A 740 42.33 -22.99 17.70
C SER A 740 43.40 -22.71 18.73
#